data_d3f04ecc736c9655da495dfe4cfd6304
#
_entry.id   d3f04ecc736c9655da495dfe4cfd6304
#
_cell.length_a   1.000
_cell.length_b   1.000
_cell.length_c   1.000
_cell.angle_alpha   90.00
_cell.angle_beta   90.00
_cell.angle_gamma   90.00
#
_symmetry.space_group_name_H-M   'P 1'
#
loop_
_entity.id
_entity.type
_entity.pdbx_description
1 polymer ?
#
loop_
_entity_poly.entity_id
_entity_poly.type
_entity_poly.pdbx_seq_one_letter_code
_entity_poly.pdbx_strand_id
1 'polypeptide(L)'
;MDFRKTFFALLCLASTFSTVQAQRKANLKDTVIQLKVVSVMPNYSLTSPTIIQALSSQRRIAGSTSLVEIKADNQHLSTMKDALRLQPGVIIQDMFGGNDQPRLNIRGSGIQSNPQRRGVYLLQDGIPVNFSDGSYVVGIMDAMTAQYIEVFKGANALRFGAGTLGGALNFVSRTALSDTTTSIKLEGGSYGSFGLTFTTGRRMGAWDVFAASTYNRQDGYRIYNQNRRLTASLNIGWRNKNKTLENRTFMHFTHLFFEMPGPLTLDQLMKDPKQVSAGVDLPFSMGPNILRDKPYRSVDMMRIANQTGLHLSNTSNLSASVYYQYANDWFAFPITISIPHSYHNDVGMTLFYNYAHARIQLSSGLLGSWGWIDRRTHINKDGKASFMFAHDRLQAANLTTFVEVDYALKDRLHVVLDVHGVLNKRNSRDVFSDPSLRPWYSHMSGKYRYFYSNNSSQRRQYAAFNPRIGMVFNAVKHKDIQLFANISRSYEPPTFDELVGTEVTSNINTSPKKLFSIGLEKQTATTFEVGSKGRLRQLSWNVAYYHSWVNHEILEVKDYVRGLKRTENYPHTLHQGLEIGIQAASKPHFFGRNIGTFTLGAVYDYSRFIFKGGKYDGKYLAGIPKHYVNASLDYRHSSGFNGSVALELKPGKTPIDHTNTMFQPAYHVWNARLGYQLGKHINVYAEMKNIANRRYASSYIVSDEIHQPAIPFPNFTAHQLTFFIPGPVRSVYAGLTWRW
;
A
#
# COMPACT_ATOMS: atom_id res chain seq x y z
N MET A 1 19.60 8.99 -25.47
CA MET A 1 20.76 8.41 -24.78
C MET A 1 20.22 7.26 -23.96
N ASP A 2 20.60 6.05 -24.31
CA ASP A 2 19.93 4.81 -23.87
C ASP A 2 20.42 4.45 -22.44
N PHE A 3 19.69 4.88 -21.44
CA PHE A 3 19.98 4.69 -20.00
C PHE A 3 20.13 3.22 -19.57
N ARG A 4 19.65 2.29 -20.40
CA ARG A 4 19.74 0.83 -20.14
C ARG A 4 21.18 0.30 -20.22
N LYS A 5 22.04 0.90 -21.03
CA LYS A 5 23.42 0.44 -21.22
C LYS A 5 24.38 0.93 -20.16
N THR A 6 24.11 2.08 -19.54
CA THR A 6 25.00 2.68 -18.51
C THR A 6 24.83 2.04 -17.13
N PHE A 7 23.65 1.49 -16.84
CA PHE A 7 23.35 0.84 -15.56
C PHE A 7 23.97 -0.57 -15.45
N PHE A 8 24.06 -1.30 -16.56
CA PHE A 8 24.71 -2.61 -16.59
C PHE A 8 26.24 -2.51 -16.34
N ALA A 9 26.88 -1.42 -16.74
CA ALA A 9 28.30 -1.18 -16.52
C ALA A 9 28.65 -0.92 -15.04
N LEU A 10 27.75 -0.33 -14.27
CA LEU A 10 27.93 -0.11 -12.83
C LEU A 10 27.78 -1.39 -11.98
N LEU A 11 26.98 -2.35 -12.43
CA LEU A 11 26.84 -3.65 -11.77
C LEU A 11 28.08 -4.56 -11.97
N CYS A 12 28.78 -4.43 -13.09
CA CYS A 12 29.99 -5.22 -13.37
C CYS A 12 31.24 -4.74 -12.60
N LEU A 13 31.29 -3.50 -12.14
CA LEU A 13 32.41 -2.96 -11.37
C LEU A 13 32.44 -3.43 -9.90
N ALA A 14 31.36 -4.01 -9.38
CA ALA A 14 31.28 -4.53 -8.02
C ALA A 14 31.87 -5.95 -7.85
N SER A 15 32.27 -6.63 -8.95
CA SER A 15 32.70 -8.03 -8.94
C SER A 15 34.19 -8.28 -8.78
N THR A 16 35.04 -7.25 -8.63
CA THR A 16 36.51 -7.42 -8.65
C THR A 16 37.25 -7.21 -7.32
N PHE A 17 36.57 -7.27 -6.18
CA PHE A 17 37.28 -7.28 -4.90
C PHE A 17 37.01 -8.56 -4.12
N SER A 18 37.91 -9.54 -4.31
CA SER A 18 37.98 -10.77 -3.52
C SER A 18 38.92 -10.60 -2.33
N THR A 19 38.54 -11.28 -1.24
CA THR A 19 39.30 -11.72 -0.07
C THR A 19 39.82 -10.66 0.90
N VAL A 20 39.14 -10.59 2.05
CA VAL A 20 39.77 -10.62 3.39
C VAL A 20 38.76 -11.21 4.38
N GLN A 21 39.24 -12.16 5.17
CA GLN A 21 38.57 -12.88 6.24
C GLN A 21 38.00 -11.96 7.31
N ALA A 22 36.80 -12.27 7.78
CA ALA A 22 36.40 -11.90 9.13
C ALA A 22 35.48 -12.98 9.72
N GLN A 23 36.06 -13.83 10.54
CA GLN A 23 35.32 -14.62 11.51
C GLN A 23 34.63 -13.71 12.53
N ARG A 24 33.35 -13.96 12.78
CA ARG A 24 32.77 -14.04 14.14
C ARG A 24 31.40 -14.68 14.08
N LYS A 25 31.31 -15.84 14.72
CA LYS A 25 30.09 -16.57 15.03
C LYS A 25 29.17 -15.69 15.86
N ALA A 26 28.02 -15.34 15.33
CA ALA A 26 26.87 -14.99 16.15
C ALA A 26 25.98 -16.23 16.21
N ASN A 27 26.04 -16.96 17.30
CA ASN A 27 25.05 -17.96 17.67
C ASN A 27 23.72 -17.19 17.87
N LEU A 28 22.84 -17.26 16.90
CA LEU A 28 21.43 -16.92 17.09
C LEU A 28 20.79 -18.04 17.94
N LYS A 29 21.09 -18.04 19.25
CA LYS A 29 20.18 -18.61 20.23
C LYS A 29 18.85 -17.86 20.04
N ASP A 30 17.74 -18.58 20.04
CA ASP A 30 16.39 -18.04 20.22
C ASP A 30 16.34 -17.22 21.53
N THR A 31 16.88 -16.04 21.46
CA THR A 31 16.88 -15.12 22.59
C THR A 31 15.50 -14.48 22.60
N VAL A 32 14.68 -14.93 23.52
CA VAL A 32 13.55 -14.13 24.02
C VAL A 32 14.14 -12.76 24.37
N ILE A 33 13.98 -11.80 23.48
CA ILE A 33 14.47 -10.44 23.71
C ILE A 33 13.59 -9.87 24.82
N GLN A 34 14.06 -9.96 26.05
CA GLN A 34 13.52 -9.16 27.15
C GLN A 34 13.91 -7.72 26.86
N LEU A 35 12.99 -6.98 26.25
CA LEU A 35 13.15 -5.54 26.06
C LEU A 35 13.03 -4.88 27.44
N LYS A 36 14.17 -4.60 28.07
CA LYS A 36 14.21 -3.59 29.14
C LYS A 36 13.63 -2.30 28.60
N VAL A 37 12.92 -1.55 29.45
CA VAL A 37 12.52 -0.17 29.14
C VAL A 37 13.76 0.55 28.63
N VAL A 38 13.78 0.85 27.34
CA VAL A 38 14.94 1.48 26.72
C VAL A 38 14.88 2.94 27.10
N SER A 39 15.64 3.30 28.14
CA SER A 39 16.18 4.65 28.22
C SER A 39 16.88 4.96 26.90
N VAL A 40 16.78 6.18 26.39
CA VAL A 40 17.41 6.63 25.14
C VAL A 40 18.83 6.06 25.08
N MET A 41 19.04 5.09 24.17
CA MET A 41 20.36 4.46 24.05
C MET A 41 21.28 5.39 23.25
N PRO A 42 22.42 5.82 23.76
CA PRO A 42 23.30 6.79 23.10
C PRO A 42 24.00 6.29 21.84
N ASN A 43 23.66 5.11 21.32
CA ASN A 43 24.40 4.45 20.23
C ASN A 43 23.53 3.85 19.11
N TYR A 44 22.27 4.22 19.00
CA TYR A 44 21.40 3.73 17.92
C TYR A 44 21.52 4.57 16.63
N SER A 45 21.25 3.95 15.49
CA SER A 45 21.22 4.66 14.22
C SER A 45 19.87 5.38 14.01
N LEU A 46 19.93 6.65 13.65
CA LEU A 46 18.77 7.46 13.25
C LEU A 46 18.40 7.22 11.79
N THR A 47 19.38 6.85 10.95
CA THR A 47 19.20 6.62 9.50
C THR A 47 19.03 5.15 9.11
N SER A 48 19.20 4.24 10.08
CA SER A 48 19.00 2.79 9.89
C SER A 48 18.47 2.15 11.18
N PRO A 49 17.23 2.42 11.57
CA PRO A 49 16.67 1.92 12.82
C PRO A 49 16.52 0.40 12.76
N THR A 50 16.86 -0.26 13.86
CA THR A 50 16.66 -1.69 14.03
C THR A 50 15.21 -2.02 14.35
N ILE A 51 14.80 -3.29 14.15
CA ILE A 51 13.46 -3.78 14.54
C ILE A 51 13.17 -3.51 16.02
N ILE A 52 14.18 -3.67 16.91
CA ILE A 52 14.04 -3.43 18.36
C ILE A 52 13.72 -1.96 18.64
N GLN A 53 14.38 -1.04 17.93
CA GLN A 53 14.13 0.41 18.06
C GLN A 53 12.74 0.78 17.54
N ALA A 54 12.34 0.25 16.39
CA ALA A 54 11.02 0.44 15.84
C ALA A 54 9.92 -0.06 16.79
N LEU A 55 10.05 -1.27 17.33
CA LEU A 55 9.12 -1.80 18.31
C LEU A 55 9.08 -0.96 19.60
N SER A 56 10.23 -0.49 20.08
CA SER A 56 10.29 0.40 21.26
C SER A 56 9.59 1.73 21.01
N SER A 57 9.77 2.31 19.81
CA SER A 57 9.06 3.53 19.42
C SER A 57 7.55 3.32 19.33
N GLN A 58 7.09 2.21 18.74
CA GLN A 58 5.68 1.89 18.60
C GLN A 58 4.97 1.61 19.92
N ARG A 59 5.69 1.19 20.98
CA ARG A 59 5.12 0.98 22.30
C ARG A 59 4.62 2.27 22.97
N ARG A 60 5.19 3.41 22.61
CA ARG A 60 4.79 4.71 23.16
C ARG A 60 3.53 5.27 22.51
N ILE A 61 3.15 4.75 21.36
CA ILE A 61 1.95 5.19 20.65
C ILE A 61 0.72 4.64 21.36
N ALA A 62 -0.14 5.55 21.83
CA ALA A 62 -1.42 5.23 22.44
C ALA A 62 -2.43 4.81 21.36
N GLY A 63 -2.17 3.71 20.65
CA GLY A 63 -2.99 3.26 19.54
C GLY A 63 -2.45 1.99 18.88
N SER A 64 -3.20 1.48 17.90
CA SER A 64 -2.88 0.27 17.17
C SER A 64 -1.77 0.51 16.15
N THR A 65 -0.66 -0.17 16.36
CA THR A 65 0.49 -0.23 15.44
C THR A 65 1.00 -1.66 15.37
N SER A 66 1.66 -2.04 14.29
CA SER A 66 2.30 -3.33 14.17
C SER A 66 3.54 -3.26 13.28
N LEU A 67 4.38 -4.30 13.34
CA LEU A 67 5.61 -4.42 12.57
C LEU A 67 5.70 -5.82 11.98
N VAL A 68 6.10 -5.89 10.72
CA VAL A 68 6.31 -7.12 9.96
C VAL A 68 7.77 -7.24 9.57
N GLU A 69 8.48 -8.20 10.12
CA GLU A 69 9.81 -8.57 9.64
C GLU A 69 9.70 -9.30 8.29
N ILE A 70 10.44 -8.88 7.29
CA ILE A 70 10.41 -9.49 5.97
C ILE A 70 11.42 -10.64 5.89
N LYS A 71 10.88 -11.87 5.75
CA LYS A 71 11.65 -13.13 5.60
C LYS A 71 11.52 -13.63 4.17
N ALA A 72 12.34 -13.06 3.29
CA ALA A 72 12.19 -13.23 1.85
C ALA A 72 12.69 -14.59 1.30
N ASP A 73 13.52 -15.35 2.05
CA ASP A 73 14.29 -16.45 1.48
C ASP A 73 13.52 -17.72 1.15
N ASN A 74 12.50 -18.01 1.91
CA ASN A 74 11.77 -19.28 1.86
C ASN A 74 10.29 -19.12 1.56
N GLN A 75 9.91 -18.07 0.83
CA GLN A 75 8.54 -17.86 0.36
C GLN A 75 8.52 -17.01 -0.90
N HIS A 76 7.47 -17.18 -1.67
CA HIS A 76 7.18 -16.34 -2.81
C HIS A 76 6.53 -15.04 -2.34
N LEU A 77 7.23 -13.91 -2.47
CA LEU A 77 6.76 -12.57 -2.11
C LEU A 77 6.59 -11.71 -3.36
N SER A 78 5.64 -12.04 -4.21
CA SER A 78 5.42 -11.27 -5.43
C SER A 78 4.53 -10.04 -5.19
N THR A 79 3.66 -10.09 -4.18
CA THR A 79 2.68 -9.04 -3.91
C THR A 79 2.83 -8.49 -2.48
N MET A 80 2.30 -7.29 -2.27
CA MET A 80 2.21 -6.71 -0.94
C MET A 80 1.29 -7.52 -0.01
N LYS A 81 0.30 -8.22 -0.56
CA LYS A 81 -0.59 -9.12 0.17
C LYS A 81 0.19 -10.27 0.84
N ASP A 82 1.15 -10.84 0.13
CA ASP A 82 1.99 -11.92 0.68
C ASP A 82 2.75 -11.46 1.93
N ALA A 83 3.21 -10.20 1.96
CA ALA A 83 3.95 -9.64 3.09
C ALA A 83 3.06 -9.24 4.28
N LEU A 84 1.85 -8.73 4.02
CA LEU A 84 1.01 -8.08 5.04
C LEU A 84 -0.22 -8.88 5.46
N ARG A 85 -0.44 -10.10 4.94
CA ARG A 85 -1.65 -10.91 5.16
C ARG A 85 -2.01 -11.17 6.64
N LEU A 86 -1.02 -11.21 7.52
CA LEU A 86 -1.22 -11.44 8.97
C LEU A 86 -1.18 -10.14 9.78
N GLN A 87 -1.53 -9.00 9.17
CA GLN A 87 -1.62 -7.74 9.87
C GLN A 87 -3.08 -7.36 10.14
N PRO A 88 -3.52 -7.30 11.41
CA PRO A 88 -4.89 -6.94 11.74
C PRO A 88 -5.21 -5.54 11.25
N GLY A 89 -6.42 -5.32 10.72
CA GLY A 89 -6.89 -4.05 10.17
C GLY A 89 -6.31 -3.68 8.80
N VAL A 90 -5.54 -4.57 8.16
CA VAL A 90 -4.99 -4.38 6.82
C VAL A 90 -5.58 -5.42 5.87
N ILE A 91 -6.42 -4.99 4.95
CA ILE A 91 -7.05 -5.86 3.95
C ILE A 91 -6.49 -5.49 2.58
N ILE A 92 -5.86 -6.46 1.92
CA ILE A 92 -5.31 -6.29 0.58
C ILE A 92 -6.05 -7.22 -0.37
N GLN A 93 -6.59 -6.64 -1.45
CA GLN A 93 -7.33 -7.35 -2.47
C GLN A 93 -6.58 -7.27 -3.79
N ASP A 94 -6.18 -8.43 -4.31
CA ASP A 94 -5.55 -8.52 -5.63
C ASP A 94 -6.53 -8.06 -6.71
N MET A 95 -6.08 -7.19 -7.62
CA MET A 95 -6.90 -6.67 -8.71
C MET A 95 -6.66 -7.45 -10.00
N PHE A 96 -5.43 -7.55 -10.44
CA PHE A 96 -5.11 -8.14 -11.75
C PHE A 96 -4.09 -9.27 -11.66
N GLY A 97 -3.61 -9.58 -10.44
CA GLY A 97 -2.63 -10.63 -10.15
C GLY A 97 -1.17 -10.16 -10.31
N GLY A 98 -0.27 -10.90 -9.68
CA GLY A 98 1.17 -10.61 -9.76
C GLY A 98 1.58 -9.27 -9.16
N ASN A 99 2.33 -8.48 -9.91
CA ASN A 99 2.90 -7.21 -9.49
C ASN A 99 2.01 -6.02 -9.89
N ASP A 100 0.72 -6.11 -9.66
CA ASP A 100 -0.25 -5.09 -10.03
C ASP A 100 -0.39 -3.97 -8.99
N GLN A 101 -1.47 -3.23 -9.10
CA GLN A 101 -1.90 -2.24 -8.12
C GLN A 101 -3.06 -2.82 -7.30
N PRO A 102 -2.80 -3.54 -6.20
CA PRO A 102 -3.86 -4.11 -5.37
C PRO A 102 -4.64 -2.99 -4.66
N ARG A 103 -5.86 -3.31 -4.22
CA ARG A 103 -6.56 -2.47 -3.26
C ARG A 103 -5.97 -2.67 -1.88
N LEU A 104 -5.43 -1.61 -1.33
CA LEU A 104 -4.85 -1.56 0.00
C LEU A 104 -5.80 -0.81 0.92
N ASN A 105 -6.40 -1.52 1.85
CA ASN A 105 -7.37 -0.98 2.78
C ASN A 105 -6.83 -1.04 4.21
N ILE A 106 -6.84 0.10 4.88
CA ILE A 106 -6.67 0.19 6.32
C ILE A 106 -7.91 0.93 6.86
N ARG A 107 -8.73 0.24 7.66
CA ARG A 107 -9.95 0.79 8.28
C ARG A 107 -10.92 1.42 7.27
N GLY A 108 -11.03 0.86 6.07
CA GLY A 108 -11.99 1.28 5.04
C GLY A 108 -11.61 2.50 4.22
N SER A 109 -10.46 3.11 4.46
CA SER A 109 -10.09 4.35 3.78
C SER A 109 -9.77 4.14 2.31
N GLY A 110 -10.32 5.01 1.45
CA GLY A 110 -10.03 5.12 0.02
C GLY A 110 -10.56 3.99 -0.87
N ILE A 111 -11.25 3.00 -0.32
CA ILE A 111 -11.69 1.81 -1.08
C ILE A 111 -12.80 2.10 -2.10
N GLN A 112 -13.50 3.21 -1.95
CA GLN A 112 -14.62 3.61 -2.80
C GLN A 112 -14.20 4.17 -4.16
N SER A 113 -12.90 4.42 -4.39
CA SER A 113 -12.39 4.87 -5.69
C SER A 113 -11.85 3.71 -6.54
N ASN A 114 -11.96 3.83 -7.86
CA ASN A 114 -11.50 2.83 -8.82
C ASN A 114 -10.65 3.50 -9.93
N PRO A 115 -9.34 3.26 -9.98
CA PRO A 115 -8.50 2.54 -9.01
C PRO A 115 -8.36 3.32 -7.70
N GLN A 116 -8.03 2.63 -6.64
CA GLN A 116 -7.72 3.27 -5.36
C GLN A 116 -6.44 4.11 -5.49
N ARG A 117 -6.51 5.39 -5.06
CA ARG A 117 -5.39 6.35 -5.16
C ARG A 117 -5.10 7.10 -3.87
N ARG A 118 -5.89 6.90 -2.82
CA ARG A 118 -5.80 7.58 -1.53
C ARG A 118 -6.16 6.66 -0.37
N GLY A 119 -6.10 7.17 0.85
CA GLY A 119 -6.55 6.49 2.06
C GLY A 119 -5.42 5.86 2.87
N VAL A 120 -4.26 5.63 2.26
CA VAL A 120 -3.06 5.09 2.93
C VAL A 120 -1.85 5.90 2.52
N TYR A 121 -0.99 6.21 3.47
CA TYR A 121 0.26 6.91 3.24
C TYR A 121 1.40 5.89 3.16
N LEU A 122 2.09 5.86 2.04
CA LEU A 122 3.23 4.98 1.81
C LEU A 122 4.52 5.74 2.08
N LEU A 123 5.40 5.13 2.86
CA LEU A 123 6.70 5.66 3.23
C LEU A 123 7.78 4.63 2.91
N GLN A 124 8.94 5.13 2.58
CA GLN A 124 10.17 4.37 2.51
C GLN A 124 11.23 5.07 3.35
N ASP A 125 11.72 4.38 4.38
CA ASP A 125 12.70 4.92 5.34
C ASP A 125 12.19 6.20 6.06
N GLY A 126 10.87 6.24 6.35
CA GLY A 126 10.21 7.38 7.00
C GLY A 126 9.94 8.57 6.06
N ILE A 127 10.26 8.44 4.77
CA ILE A 127 10.14 9.50 3.76
C ILE A 127 8.96 9.18 2.83
N PRO A 128 8.04 10.13 2.53
CA PRO A 128 6.88 9.91 1.69
C PRO A 128 7.20 9.35 0.31
N VAL A 129 6.40 8.38 -0.17
CA VAL A 129 6.41 7.84 -1.53
C VAL A 129 5.19 8.31 -2.31
N ASN A 130 4.10 8.67 -1.62
CA ASN A 130 2.94 9.30 -2.26
C ASN A 130 3.40 10.56 -3.00
N PHE A 131 2.78 10.82 -4.15
CA PHE A 131 2.92 12.11 -4.82
C PHE A 131 2.36 13.24 -3.95
N SER A 132 2.77 14.46 -4.22
CA SER A 132 2.39 15.61 -3.38
C SER A 132 0.88 15.88 -3.35
N ASP A 133 0.09 15.37 -4.30
CA ASP A 133 -1.38 15.42 -4.24
C ASP A 133 -1.99 14.35 -3.32
N GLY A 134 -1.20 13.44 -2.78
CA GLY A 134 -1.61 12.32 -1.92
C GLY A 134 -1.82 11.01 -2.67
N SER A 135 -1.86 11.02 -4.01
CA SER A 135 -2.02 9.81 -4.81
C SER A 135 -0.78 8.91 -4.77
N TYR A 136 -0.94 7.63 -5.08
CA TYR A 136 0.15 6.64 -5.06
C TYR A 136 -0.06 5.50 -6.06
N VAL A 137 1.01 4.77 -6.31
CA VAL A 137 1.03 3.50 -7.07
C VAL A 137 1.59 2.41 -6.17
N VAL A 138 0.74 1.56 -5.60
CA VAL A 138 1.15 0.52 -4.64
C VAL A 138 2.18 -0.45 -5.25
N GLY A 139 2.00 -0.82 -6.51
CA GLY A 139 2.83 -1.82 -7.18
C GLY A 139 4.31 -1.47 -7.33
N ILE A 140 4.70 -0.19 -7.11
CA ILE A 140 6.11 0.21 -7.12
C ILE A 140 6.85 -0.19 -5.83
N MET A 141 6.11 -0.46 -4.74
CA MET A 141 6.71 -0.89 -3.47
C MET A 141 7.08 -2.36 -3.54
N ASP A 142 8.33 -2.69 -3.23
CA ASP A 142 8.83 -4.06 -3.22
C ASP A 142 9.21 -4.49 -1.80
N ALA A 143 8.42 -5.40 -1.23
CA ALA A 143 8.68 -5.94 0.10
C ALA A 143 10.03 -6.69 0.18
N MET A 144 10.54 -7.23 -0.94
CA MET A 144 11.82 -7.97 -0.99
C MET A 144 13.02 -7.10 -0.62
N THR A 145 12.94 -5.79 -0.83
CA THR A 145 14.03 -4.84 -0.51
C THR A 145 13.95 -4.31 0.92
N ALA A 146 12.82 -4.51 1.61
CA ALA A 146 12.63 -4.08 2.98
C ALA A 146 13.24 -5.05 4.00
N GLN A 147 13.70 -4.52 5.13
CA GLN A 147 14.04 -5.29 6.34
C GLN A 147 12.77 -5.61 7.13
N TYR A 148 11.91 -4.61 7.29
CA TYR A 148 10.60 -4.71 7.93
C TYR A 148 9.65 -3.64 7.41
N ILE A 149 8.36 -3.86 7.65
CA ILE A 149 7.31 -2.89 7.34
C ILE A 149 6.62 -2.50 8.65
N GLU A 150 6.53 -1.21 8.92
CA GLU A 150 5.74 -0.68 10.02
C GLU A 150 4.34 -0.34 9.52
N VAL A 151 3.34 -0.63 10.33
CA VAL A 151 1.93 -0.35 10.07
C VAL A 151 1.40 0.59 11.15
N PHE A 152 0.98 1.77 10.76
CA PHE A 152 0.34 2.77 11.63
C PHE A 152 -1.11 2.93 11.18
N LYS A 153 -2.08 2.78 12.09
CA LYS A 153 -3.50 2.78 11.73
C LYS A 153 -4.18 4.07 12.18
N GLY A 154 -5.03 4.62 11.31
CA GLY A 154 -5.75 5.86 11.58
C GLY A 154 -4.85 7.02 11.95
N ALA A 155 -5.25 7.82 12.93
CA ALA A 155 -4.53 9.00 13.40
C ALA A 155 -3.12 8.71 13.97
N ASN A 156 -2.77 7.44 14.24
CA ASN A 156 -1.42 7.07 14.67
C ASN A 156 -0.35 7.33 13.57
N ALA A 157 -0.79 7.57 12.34
CA ALA A 157 0.05 7.89 11.19
C ALA A 157 0.21 9.41 10.92
N LEU A 158 -0.48 10.27 11.64
CA LEU A 158 -0.51 11.73 11.38
C LEU A 158 0.86 12.40 11.41
N ARG A 159 1.80 11.86 12.20
CA ARG A 159 3.19 12.33 12.25
C ARG A 159 3.94 12.28 10.90
N PHE A 160 3.42 11.52 9.94
CA PHE A 160 4.01 11.37 8.60
C PHE A 160 3.37 12.30 7.56
N GLY A 161 2.34 13.05 7.90
CA GLY A 161 1.71 14.04 7.03
C GLY A 161 0.22 13.84 6.81
N ALA A 162 -0.30 14.52 5.80
CA ALA A 162 -1.70 14.47 5.38
C ALA A 162 -2.02 13.20 4.59
N GLY A 163 -3.32 12.85 4.49
CA GLY A 163 -3.77 11.68 3.74
C GLY A 163 -3.63 10.38 4.51
N THR A 164 -3.61 10.45 5.83
CA THR A 164 -3.43 9.31 6.73
C THR A 164 -4.72 8.87 7.43
N LEU A 165 -5.88 9.09 6.80
CA LEU A 165 -7.17 8.75 7.41
C LEU A 165 -7.25 7.24 7.74
N GLY A 166 -6.82 6.39 6.82
CA GLY A 166 -6.69 4.94 7.04
C GLY A 166 -5.45 4.58 7.84
N GLY A 167 -4.34 5.24 7.57
CA GLY A 167 -3.06 4.97 8.20
C GLY A 167 -1.86 5.11 7.27
N ALA A 168 -0.72 4.58 7.70
CA ALA A 168 0.51 4.58 6.92
C ALA A 168 1.23 3.23 6.97
N LEU A 169 1.94 2.92 5.88
CA LEU A 169 2.90 1.82 5.78
C LEU A 169 4.29 2.39 5.54
N ASN A 170 5.23 2.08 6.43
CA ASN A 170 6.62 2.48 6.28
C ASN A 170 7.52 1.27 5.98
N PHE A 171 8.05 1.22 4.77
CA PHE A 171 9.00 0.19 4.33
C PHE A 171 10.40 0.63 4.72
N VAL A 172 11.00 -0.05 5.68
CA VAL A 172 12.35 0.26 6.13
C VAL A 172 13.36 -0.62 5.39
N SER A 173 14.24 0.03 4.63
CA SER A 173 15.22 -0.61 3.77
C SER A 173 16.26 -1.40 4.56
N ARG A 174 16.76 -2.49 3.98
CA ARG A 174 17.99 -3.14 4.46
C ARG A 174 19.17 -2.21 4.27
N THR A 175 20.10 -2.22 5.21
CA THR A 175 21.37 -1.51 5.14
C THR A 175 22.49 -2.47 5.48
N ALA A 176 23.74 -2.14 5.19
CA ALA A 176 24.85 -3.00 5.62
C ALA A 176 25.06 -2.95 7.14
N LEU A 177 24.37 -2.07 7.88
CA LEU A 177 24.31 -2.13 9.35
C LEU A 177 23.43 -3.29 9.84
N SER A 178 22.43 -3.67 9.06
CA SER A 178 21.50 -4.78 9.37
C SER A 178 21.88 -6.09 8.69
N ASP A 179 22.42 -6.04 7.46
CA ASP A 179 22.72 -7.21 6.65
C ASP A 179 23.99 -6.99 5.81
N THR A 180 25.03 -7.80 6.04
CA THR A 180 26.28 -7.78 5.28
C THR A 180 26.44 -8.97 4.35
N THR A 181 25.42 -9.83 4.25
CA THR A 181 25.47 -11.00 3.38
C THR A 181 25.25 -10.62 1.93
N THR A 182 25.88 -11.37 1.03
CA THR A 182 25.53 -11.35 -0.39
C THR A 182 24.59 -12.52 -0.67
N SER A 183 23.52 -12.29 -1.39
CA SER A 183 22.58 -13.36 -1.74
C SER A 183 22.02 -13.23 -3.14
N ILE A 184 21.73 -14.38 -3.75
CA ILE A 184 20.96 -14.52 -4.99
C ILE A 184 19.76 -15.41 -4.69
N LYS A 185 18.58 -14.97 -5.09
CA LYS A 185 17.36 -15.76 -5.06
C LYS A 185 16.82 -15.90 -6.47
N LEU A 186 16.55 -17.16 -6.87
CA LEU A 186 15.90 -17.53 -8.13
C LEU A 186 14.55 -18.15 -7.83
N GLU A 187 13.53 -17.75 -8.54
CA GLU A 187 12.16 -18.26 -8.40
C GLU A 187 11.57 -18.55 -9.77
N GLY A 188 10.76 -19.60 -9.85
CA GLY A 188 9.99 -19.92 -11.04
C GLY A 188 8.68 -20.58 -10.66
N GLY A 189 7.73 -20.61 -11.59
CA GLY A 189 6.44 -21.24 -11.30
C GLY A 189 5.41 -21.12 -12.41
N SER A 190 4.17 -21.38 -12.04
CA SER A 190 3.01 -21.35 -12.93
C SER A 190 2.88 -20.03 -13.67
N TYR A 191 2.31 -20.10 -14.88
CA TYR A 191 1.99 -18.94 -15.72
C TYR A 191 3.20 -18.12 -16.16
N GLY A 192 4.32 -18.80 -16.49
CA GLY A 192 5.55 -18.13 -16.91
C GLY A 192 6.19 -17.26 -15.83
N SER A 193 5.90 -17.56 -14.55
CA SER A 193 6.48 -16.80 -13.44
C SER A 193 7.99 -17.03 -13.34
N PHE A 194 8.75 -15.94 -13.30
CA PHE A 194 10.19 -15.92 -13.08
C PHE A 194 10.55 -14.74 -12.17
N GLY A 195 11.40 -15.00 -11.19
CA GLY A 195 11.92 -14.01 -10.26
C GLY A 195 13.42 -14.15 -10.04
N LEU A 196 14.11 -13.02 -9.99
CA LEU A 196 15.52 -12.91 -9.65
C LEU A 196 15.69 -11.80 -8.62
N THR A 197 16.30 -12.11 -7.48
CA THR A 197 16.67 -11.11 -6.48
C THR A 197 18.16 -11.22 -6.17
N PHE A 198 18.86 -10.10 -6.18
CA PHE A 198 20.24 -9.96 -5.76
C PHE A 198 20.33 -8.95 -4.63
N THR A 199 21.08 -9.27 -3.56
CA THR A 199 21.38 -8.33 -2.48
C THR A 199 22.83 -8.44 -2.06
N THR A 200 23.45 -7.32 -1.67
CA THR A 200 24.80 -7.31 -1.11
C THR A 200 25.00 -6.13 -0.16
N GLY A 201 25.65 -6.37 0.96
CA GLY A 201 26.01 -5.35 1.94
C GLY A 201 27.47 -5.38 2.30
N ARG A 202 28.12 -4.21 2.47
CA ARG A 202 29.52 -4.10 2.89
C ARG A 202 29.69 -2.95 3.87
N ARG A 203 30.53 -3.16 4.87
CA ARG A 203 30.98 -2.12 5.81
C ARG A 203 32.46 -1.83 5.57
N MET A 204 32.80 -0.56 5.49
CA MET A 204 34.14 -0.07 5.16
C MET A 204 34.50 1.10 6.09
N GLY A 205 34.95 0.78 7.29
CA GLY A 205 35.27 1.78 8.31
C GLY A 205 34.04 2.59 8.75
N ALA A 206 34.07 3.90 8.44
CA ALA A 206 32.96 4.82 8.73
C ALA A 206 31.77 4.69 7.73
N TRP A 207 31.99 4.04 6.61
CA TRP A 207 31.04 3.88 5.52
C TRP A 207 30.38 2.51 5.53
N ASP A 208 29.18 2.46 5.06
CA ASP A 208 28.47 1.23 4.75
C ASP A 208 27.67 1.39 3.45
N VAL A 209 27.57 0.33 2.66
CA VAL A 209 26.88 0.31 1.38
C VAL A 209 26.01 -0.93 1.29
N PHE A 210 24.77 -0.78 0.89
CA PHE A 210 23.86 -1.90 0.60
C PHE A 210 23.19 -1.68 -0.76
N ALA A 211 23.21 -2.73 -1.57
CA ALA A 211 22.55 -2.75 -2.88
C ALA A 211 21.60 -3.93 -2.96
N ALA A 212 20.45 -3.71 -3.58
CA ALA A 212 19.47 -4.75 -3.89
C ALA A 212 18.88 -4.53 -5.29
N SER A 213 18.63 -5.60 -6.02
CA SER A 213 17.90 -5.59 -7.28
C SER A 213 16.95 -6.77 -7.34
N THR A 214 15.71 -6.52 -7.78
CA THR A 214 14.71 -7.56 -8.00
C THR A 214 14.14 -7.44 -9.40
N TYR A 215 13.97 -8.57 -10.06
CA TYR A 215 13.24 -8.67 -11.31
C TYR A 215 12.18 -9.75 -11.18
N ASN A 216 10.93 -9.42 -11.44
CA ASN A 216 9.81 -10.35 -11.44
C ASN A 216 9.04 -10.20 -12.75
N ARG A 217 8.69 -11.33 -13.33
CA ARG A 217 7.87 -11.41 -14.54
C ARG A 217 6.86 -12.53 -14.37
N GLN A 218 5.67 -12.34 -14.94
CA GLN A 218 4.64 -13.36 -15.04
C GLN A 218 3.78 -13.10 -16.28
N ASP A 219 3.42 -14.15 -17.02
CA ASP A 219 2.50 -14.04 -18.15
C ASP A 219 1.04 -13.94 -17.70
N GLY A 220 0.77 -14.37 -16.43
CA GLY A 220 -0.55 -14.32 -15.80
C GLY A 220 -1.43 -15.52 -16.16
N TYR A 221 -2.45 -15.76 -15.36
CA TYR A 221 -3.37 -16.90 -15.53
C TYR A 221 -4.57 -16.56 -16.41
N ARG A 222 -4.81 -15.28 -16.70
CA ARG A 222 -5.87 -14.81 -17.60
C ARG A 222 -5.30 -14.44 -18.96
N ILE A 223 -6.16 -14.40 -19.96
CA ILE A 223 -5.86 -13.76 -21.24
C ILE A 223 -5.57 -12.29 -20.96
N TYR A 224 -4.51 -11.74 -21.59
CA TYR A 224 -4.11 -10.33 -21.40
C TYR A 224 -3.84 -9.97 -19.93
N ASN A 225 -2.84 -10.64 -19.32
CA ASN A 225 -2.54 -10.52 -17.90
C ASN A 225 -1.04 -10.50 -17.59
N GLN A 226 -0.21 -10.15 -18.57
CA GLN A 226 1.24 -10.08 -18.37
C GLN A 226 1.61 -8.98 -17.39
N ASN A 227 2.59 -9.25 -16.54
CA ASN A 227 3.17 -8.25 -15.66
C ASN A 227 4.67 -8.44 -15.49
N ARG A 228 5.38 -7.33 -15.19
CA ARG A 228 6.80 -7.34 -14.89
C ARG A 228 7.14 -6.16 -13.99
N ARG A 229 8.07 -6.39 -13.09
CA ARG A 229 8.64 -5.34 -12.22
C ARG A 229 10.15 -5.51 -12.14
N LEU A 230 10.88 -4.43 -12.34
CA LEU A 230 12.29 -4.31 -12.03
C LEU A 230 12.44 -3.26 -10.94
N THR A 231 13.07 -3.62 -9.83
CA THR A 231 13.41 -2.67 -8.77
C THR A 231 14.91 -2.71 -8.54
N ALA A 232 15.54 -1.55 -8.39
CA ALA A 232 16.92 -1.43 -7.97
C ALA A 232 17.01 -0.42 -6.84
N SER A 233 17.73 -0.76 -5.79
CA SER A 233 17.95 0.11 -4.64
C SER A 233 19.42 0.11 -4.25
N LEU A 234 19.90 1.28 -3.88
CA LEU A 234 21.25 1.49 -3.34
C LEU A 234 21.14 2.44 -2.16
N ASN A 235 21.76 2.10 -1.05
CA ASN A 235 21.96 3.05 0.02
C ASN A 235 23.40 3.08 0.48
N ILE A 236 23.87 4.29 0.78
CA ILE A 236 25.24 4.58 1.20
C ILE A 236 25.13 5.34 2.51
N GLY A 237 25.65 4.76 3.58
CA GLY A 237 25.68 5.35 4.91
C GLY A 237 27.09 5.76 5.30
N TRP A 238 27.18 6.87 6.05
CA TRP A 238 28.38 7.33 6.70
C TRP A 238 28.10 7.71 8.15
N ARG A 239 29.03 7.40 9.05
CA ARG A 239 28.92 7.72 10.48
C ARG A 239 30.27 8.15 11.04
N ASN A 240 30.29 9.23 11.80
CA ASN A 240 31.52 9.67 12.47
C ASN A 240 31.94 8.68 13.61
N LYS A 241 33.20 8.79 14.07
CA LYS A 241 33.77 7.90 15.12
C LYS A 241 32.92 7.86 16.38
N ASN A 242 32.42 8.99 16.83
CA ASN A 242 31.64 9.12 18.05
C ASN A 242 30.17 8.73 17.87
N LYS A 243 29.75 8.41 16.64
CA LYS A 243 28.36 8.06 16.26
C LYS A 243 27.34 9.16 16.62
N THR A 244 27.80 10.40 16.72
CA THR A 244 26.93 11.56 17.00
C THR A 244 26.32 12.14 15.73
N LEU A 245 27.01 12.00 14.58
CA LEU A 245 26.56 12.45 13.28
C LEU A 245 26.58 11.27 12.29
N GLU A 246 25.47 11.09 11.60
CA GLU A 246 25.35 10.11 10.53
C GLU A 246 24.58 10.69 9.34
N ASN A 247 24.91 10.20 8.17
CA ASN A 247 24.25 10.57 6.92
C ASN A 247 24.02 9.31 6.08
N ARG A 248 22.89 9.25 5.40
CA ARG A 248 22.58 8.15 4.49
C ARG A 248 21.84 8.68 3.26
N THR A 249 22.33 8.28 2.10
CA THR A 249 21.68 8.52 0.81
C THR A 249 21.02 7.25 0.34
N PHE A 250 19.75 7.33 -0.03
CA PHE A 250 18.95 6.27 -0.62
C PHE A 250 18.66 6.60 -2.08
N MET A 251 18.81 5.61 -2.95
CA MET A 251 18.49 5.70 -4.37
C MET A 251 17.60 4.51 -4.72
N HIS A 252 16.47 4.77 -5.34
CA HIS A 252 15.53 3.73 -5.78
C HIS A 252 15.10 3.99 -7.21
N PHE A 253 15.05 2.91 -7.98
CA PHE A 253 14.47 2.88 -9.32
C PHE A 253 13.48 1.72 -9.39
N THR A 254 12.31 1.96 -9.97
CA THR A 254 11.33 0.92 -10.25
C THR A 254 10.75 1.11 -11.64
N HIS A 255 10.79 0.07 -12.46
CA HIS A 255 9.97 -0.07 -13.65
C HIS A 255 8.88 -1.08 -13.37
N LEU A 256 7.62 -0.68 -13.49
CA LEU A 256 6.44 -1.50 -13.32
C LEU A 256 5.62 -1.49 -14.61
N PHE A 257 5.30 -2.67 -15.12
CA PHE A 257 4.36 -2.83 -16.23
C PHE A 257 3.38 -3.96 -15.90
N PHE A 258 2.09 -3.72 -16.14
CA PHE A 258 1.09 -4.79 -16.09
C PHE A 258 -0.07 -4.51 -17.03
N GLU A 259 -0.58 -5.59 -17.61
CA GLU A 259 -1.83 -5.63 -18.36
C GLU A 259 -3.02 -5.78 -17.41
N MET A 260 -4.17 -5.27 -17.81
CA MET A 260 -5.38 -5.29 -17.00
C MET A 260 -6.49 -6.06 -17.70
N PRO A 261 -6.69 -7.34 -17.38
CA PRO A 261 -7.70 -8.18 -18.03
C PRO A 261 -9.15 -7.77 -17.71
N GLY A 262 -9.34 -6.77 -16.85
CA GLY A 262 -10.63 -6.19 -16.53
C GLY A 262 -11.56 -7.08 -15.71
N PRO A 263 -12.72 -6.54 -15.30
CA PRO A 263 -13.73 -7.28 -14.55
C PRO A 263 -14.57 -8.18 -15.47
N LEU A 264 -15.24 -9.17 -14.86
CA LEU A 264 -16.20 -10.09 -15.47
C LEU A 264 -17.56 -9.98 -14.80
N THR A 265 -18.61 -10.55 -15.42
CA THR A 265 -19.83 -10.88 -14.69
C THR A 265 -19.55 -12.04 -13.71
N LEU A 266 -20.39 -12.23 -12.70
CA LEU A 266 -20.23 -13.36 -11.78
C LEU A 266 -20.32 -14.70 -12.51
N ASP A 267 -21.25 -14.83 -13.46
CA ASP A 267 -21.44 -16.07 -14.22
C ASP A 267 -20.23 -16.37 -15.12
N GLN A 268 -19.69 -15.36 -15.80
CA GLN A 268 -18.47 -15.51 -16.60
C GLN A 268 -17.31 -15.97 -15.72
N LEU A 269 -17.13 -15.36 -14.54
CA LEU A 269 -16.09 -15.73 -13.57
C LEU A 269 -16.26 -17.18 -13.10
N MET A 270 -17.49 -17.58 -12.78
CA MET A 270 -17.76 -18.93 -12.30
C MET A 270 -17.63 -19.99 -13.41
N LYS A 271 -17.91 -19.64 -14.66
CA LYS A 271 -17.74 -20.51 -15.81
C LYS A 271 -16.27 -20.68 -16.19
N ASP A 272 -15.56 -19.59 -16.41
CA ASP A 272 -14.14 -19.59 -16.72
C ASP A 272 -13.46 -18.28 -16.25
N PRO A 273 -12.70 -18.29 -15.14
CA PRO A 273 -12.03 -17.11 -14.62
C PRO A 273 -10.87 -16.61 -15.49
N LYS A 274 -10.43 -17.38 -16.49
CA LYS A 274 -9.30 -17.01 -17.38
C LYS A 274 -9.71 -16.05 -18.49
N GLN A 275 -10.99 -16.00 -18.81
CA GLN A 275 -11.51 -15.16 -19.88
C GLN A 275 -11.41 -13.67 -19.58
N VAL A 276 -11.57 -12.85 -20.60
CA VAL A 276 -11.65 -11.39 -20.52
C VAL A 276 -12.96 -10.90 -21.11
N SER A 277 -13.38 -9.69 -20.73
CA SER A 277 -14.54 -9.05 -21.37
C SER A 277 -14.19 -8.63 -22.80
N ALA A 278 -14.89 -9.21 -23.78
CA ALA A 278 -14.80 -8.84 -25.19
C ALA A 278 -15.78 -7.72 -25.59
N GLY A 279 -16.45 -7.11 -24.62
CA GLY A 279 -17.57 -6.19 -24.83
C GLY A 279 -18.90 -6.97 -24.94
N VAL A 280 -19.98 -6.23 -25.12
CA VAL A 280 -21.30 -6.80 -25.41
C VAL A 280 -21.39 -6.95 -26.93
N ASP A 281 -21.68 -8.16 -27.41
CA ASP A 281 -21.98 -8.42 -28.83
C ASP A 281 -23.35 -7.79 -29.20
N LEU A 282 -23.32 -6.50 -29.34
CA LEU A 282 -24.37 -5.71 -29.97
C LEU A 282 -23.82 -5.24 -31.33
N PRO A 283 -24.67 -4.85 -32.28
CA PRO A 283 -24.23 -4.35 -33.58
C PRO A 283 -23.13 -3.29 -33.54
N PHE A 284 -22.88 -2.74 -32.36
CA PHE A 284 -21.94 -1.64 -32.13
C PHE A 284 -20.92 -1.88 -31.00
N SER A 285 -20.67 -3.12 -30.56
CA SER A 285 -19.68 -3.44 -29.51
C SER A 285 -19.60 -2.40 -28.39
N MET A 286 -20.66 -2.32 -27.61
CA MET A 286 -20.72 -1.38 -26.47
C MET A 286 -20.00 -1.93 -25.24
N GLY A 287 -19.34 -1.07 -24.49
CA GLY A 287 -18.67 -1.41 -23.24
C GLY A 287 -17.18 -1.74 -23.38
N PRO A 288 -16.52 -2.06 -22.26
CA PRO A 288 -15.10 -2.36 -22.25
C PRO A 288 -14.80 -3.65 -23.03
N ASN A 289 -13.90 -3.54 -24.01
CA ASN A 289 -13.38 -4.66 -24.79
C ASN A 289 -11.88 -4.73 -24.55
N ILE A 290 -11.44 -5.71 -23.77
CA ILE A 290 -10.05 -5.83 -23.35
C ILE A 290 -9.11 -6.12 -24.51
N LEU A 291 -9.54 -6.93 -25.47
CA LEU A 291 -8.70 -7.31 -26.61
C LEU A 291 -8.51 -6.16 -27.61
N ARG A 292 -9.52 -5.30 -27.74
CA ARG A 292 -9.46 -4.08 -28.55
C ARG A 292 -8.70 -2.96 -27.83
N ASP A 293 -9.10 -2.67 -26.59
CA ASP A 293 -8.65 -1.49 -25.85
C ASP A 293 -7.30 -1.66 -25.18
N LYS A 294 -6.84 -2.92 -25.02
CA LYS A 294 -5.54 -3.32 -24.47
C LYS A 294 -5.11 -2.48 -23.25
N PRO A 295 -5.90 -2.47 -22.17
CA PRO A 295 -5.62 -1.62 -21.03
C PRO A 295 -4.36 -2.08 -20.29
N TYR A 296 -3.51 -1.13 -19.93
CA TYR A 296 -2.25 -1.39 -19.26
C TYR A 296 -1.85 -0.23 -18.33
N ARG A 297 -0.93 -0.51 -17.43
CA ARG A 297 -0.17 0.54 -16.75
C ARG A 297 1.32 0.30 -16.90
N SER A 298 2.06 1.39 -17.15
CA SER A 298 3.52 1.39 -17.21
C SER A 298 4.03 2.58 -16.40
N VAL A 299 4.82 2.31 -15.37
CA VAL A 299 5.38 3.34 -14.48
C VAL A 299 6.89 3.16 -14.38
N ASP A 300 7.63 4.21 -14.72
CA ASP A 300 9.03 4.35 -14.39
C ASP A 300 9.14 5.36 -13.24
N MET A 301 9.68 4.95 -12.11
CA MET A 301 9.89 5.83 -10.96
C MET A 301 11.34 5.83 -10.53
N MET A 302 11.89 7.01 -10.36
CA MET A 302 13.22 7.23 -9.78
C MET A 302 13.10 8.12 -8.56
N ARG A 303 13.81 7.75 -7.50
CA ARG A 303 13.81 8.48 -6.24
C ARG A 303 15.21 8.55 -5.67
N ILE A 304 15.58 9.75 -5.19
CA ILE A 304 16.77 9.98 -4.40
C ILE A 304 16.37 10.68 -3.11
N ALA A 305 16.91 10.23 -1.99
CA ALA A 305 16.69 10.84 -0.70
C ALA A 305 17.98 10.85 0.13
N ASN A 306 18.19 11.91 0.87
CA ASN A 306 19.30 12.00 1.82
C ASN A 306 18.74 12.26 3.22
N GLN A 307 19.23 11.52 4.18
CA GLN A 307 18.84 11.62 5.58
C GLN A 307 20.08 11.87 6.45
N THR A 308 20.04 12.89 7.26
CA THR A 308 21.06 13.25 8.25
C THR A 308 20.50 13.10 9.64
N GLY A 309 21.20 12.36 10.50
CA GLY A 309 20.87 12.18 11.92
C GLY A 309 21.96 12.78 12.80
N LEU A 310 21.56 13.57 13.80
CA LEU A 310 22.44 14.22 14.75
C LEU A 310 21.98 13.91 16.18
N HIS A 311 22.82 13.23 16.98
CA HIS A 311 22.67 13.11 18.41
C HIS A 311 23.23 14.38 19.08
N LEU A 312 22.33 15.27 19.50
CA LEU A 312 22.69 16.52 20.15
C LEU A 312 23.17 16.29 21.59
N SER A 313 22.56 15.30 22.25
CA SER A 313 22.92 14.86 23.60
C SER A 313 22.48 13.41 23.82
N ASN A 314 22.69 12.87 25.01
CA ASN A 314 22.18 11.55 25.40
C ASN A 314 20.63 11.51 25.47
N THR A 315 19.98 12.65 25.49
CA THR A 315 18.52 12.78 25.64
C THR A 315 17.84 13.39 24.41
N SER A 316 18.59 13.92 23.45
CA SER A 316 18.00 14.62 22.31
C SER A 316 18.69 14.31 21.00
N ASN A 317 17.90 14.23 19.94
CA ASN A 317 18.37 14.03 18.58
C ASN A 317 17.55 14.83 17.58
N LEU A 318 18.18 15.08 16.44
CA LEU A 318 17.60 15.77 15.28
C LEU A 318 17.79 14.88 14.06
N SER A 319 16.74 14.71 13.26
CA SER A 319 16.80 14.04 11.97
C SER A 319 16.25 14.95 10.89
N ALA A 320 16.99 15.13 9.82
CA ALA A 320 16.55 15.90 8.66
C ALA A 320 16.64 15.04 7.41
N SER A 321 15.64 15.12 6.55
CA SER A 321 15.66 14.45 5.25
C SER A 321 15.26 15.41 4.14
N VAL A 322 15.85 15.22 2.96
CA VAL A 322 15.43 15.85 1.71
C VAL A 322 15.28 14.77 0.65
N TYR A 323 14.30 14.93 -0.23
CA TYR A 323 14.08 13.96 -1.30
C TYR A 323 13.61 14.62 -2.59
N TYR A 324 13.90 13.95 -3.68
CA TYR A 324 13.34 14.18 -5.00
C TYR A 324 12.83 12.86 -5.57
N GLN A 325 11.66 12.89 -6.18
CA GLN A 325 11.13 11.74 -6.94
C GLN A 325 10.58 12.20 -8.28
N TYR A 326 10.79 11.36 -9.29
CA TYR A 326 10.27 11.50 -10.63
C TYR A 326 9.50 10.25 -11.00
N ALA A 327 8.33 10.40 -11.63
CA ALA A 327 7.64 9.26 -12.22
C ALA A 327 7.09 9.61 -13.61
N ASN A 328 7.20 8.63 -14.52
CA ASN A 328 6.60 8.62 -15.84
C ASN A 328 5.52 7.54 -15.84
N ASP A 329 4.24 7.93 -15.84
CA ASP A 329 3.09 7.04 -15.63
C ASP A 329 2.15 7.06 -16.83
N TRP A 330 2.08 5.92 -17.52
CA TRP A 330 1.11 5.62 -18.57
C TRP A 330 0.02 4.72 -18.01
N PHE A 331 -1.23 5.15 -18.12
CA PHE A 331 -2.34 4.43 -17.52
C PHE A 331 -3.56 4.34 -18.44
N ALA A 332 -3.76 3.19 -19.09
CA ALA A 332 -4.94 2.86 -19.87
C ALA A 332 -5.87 1.98 -19.03
N PHE A 333 -6.88 2.54 -18.39
CA PHE A 333 -7.79 1.79 -17.52
C PHE A 333 -8.87 1.06 -18.34
N PRO A 334 -9.27 -0.19 -17.95
CA PRO A 334 -10.13 -1.04 -18.79
C PRO A 334 -11.58 -0.57 -18.96
N ILE A 335 -12.01 0.46 -18.27
CA ILE A 335 -13.40 0.98 -18.33
C ILE A 335 -13.46 2.32 -19.08
N THR A 336 -12.32 2.91 -19.41
CA THR A 336 -12.24 4.21 -20.06
C THR A 336 -11.60 4.10 -21.43
N ILE A 337 -12.02 4.98 -22.34
CA ILE A 337 -11.42 5.12 -23.67
C ILE A 337 -10.22 6.09 -23.67
N SER A 338 -9.68 6.42 -22.52
CA SER A 338 -8.62 7.41 -22.38
C SER A 338 -7.35 6.81 -21.81
N ILE A 339 -6.22 7.31 -22.25
CA ILE A 339 -4.88 7.00 -21.75
C ILE A 339 -4.27 8.29 -21.18
N PRO A 340 -4.39 8.56 -19.87
CA PRO A 340 -3.58 9.57 -19.23
C PRO A 340 -2.10 9.16 -19.22
N HIS A 341 -1.27 10.13 -19.57
CA HIS A 341 0.19 10.08 -19.48
C HIS A 341 0.64 11.23 -18.59
N SER A 342 1.24 10.91 -17.48
CA SER A 342 1.60 11.89 -16.44
C SER A 342 3.10 11.84 -16.14
N TYR A 343 3.73 13.01 -16.14
CA TYR A 343 5.07 13.21 -15.61
C TYR A 343 4.97 13.86 -14.24
N HIS A 344 5.35 13.13 -13.20
CA HIS A 344 5.34 13.61 -11.82
C HIS A 344 6.75 14.02 -11.42
N ASN A 345 6.85 15.13 -10.73
CA ASN A 345 8.06 15.59 -10.09
C ASN A 345 7.69 16.09 -8.68
N ASP A 346 8.31 15.54 -7.67
CA ASP A 346 8.06 15.92 -6.28
C ASP A 346 9.36 16.14 -5.55
N VAL A 347 9.42 17.23 -4.80
CA VAL A 347 10.49 17.52 -3.83
C VAL A 347 9.91 17.62 -2.44
N GLY A 348 10.65 17.23 -1.45
CA GLY A 348 10.20 17.41 -0.08
C GLY A 348 11.31 17.34 0.94
N MET A 349 10.94 17.73 2.14
CA MET A 349 11.83 17.74 3.31
C MET A 349 11.08 17.30 4.56
N THR A 350 11.81 16.69 5.47
CA THR A 350 11.33 16.39 6.82
C THR A 350 12.38 16.84 7.84
N LEU A 351 11.90 17.32 8.98
CA LEU A 351 12.74 17.68 10.11
C LEU A 351 12.06 17.17 11.38
N PHE A 352 12.73 16.31 12.13
CA PHE A 352 12.22 15.74 13.37
C PHE A 352 13.19 16.02 14.52
N TYR A 353 12.68 16.55 15.59
CA TYR A 353 13.38 16.69 16.86
C TYR A 353 12.74 15.77 17.90
N ASN A 354 13.55 14.98 18.57
CA ASN A 354 13.12 14.12 19.66
C ASN A 354 13.93 14.42 20.91
N TYR A 355 13.24 14.51 22.03
CA TYR A 355 13.79 14.70 23.36
C TYR A 355 13.17 13.68 24.31
N ALA A 356 14.00 13.05 25.15
CA ALA A 356 13.51 12.13 26.16
C ALA A 356 14.34 12.27 27.44
N HIS A 357 13.69 12.70 28.50
CA HIS A 357 14.34 12.85 29.81
C HIS A 357 13.33 12.57 30.93
N ALA A 358 13.76 11.76 31.89
CA ALA A 358 12.95 11.40 33.07
C ALA A 358 11.53 10.93 32.69
N ARG A 359 10.51 11.73 32.91
CA ARG A 359 9.09 11.42 32.69
C ARG A 359 8.53 11.99 31.41
N ILE A 360 9.30 12.78 30.67
CA ILE A 360 8.82 13.49 29.47
C ILE A 360 9.56 12.96 28.24
N GLN A 361 8.80 12.65 27.21
CA GLN A 361 9.33 12.45 25.87
C GLN A 361 8.56 13.39 24.93
N LEU A 362 9.33 14.16 24.18
CA LEU A 362 8.82 15.12 23.20
C LEU A 362 9.28 14.69 21.81
N SER A 363 8.36 14.65 20.87
CA SER A 363 8.66 14.56 19.46
C SER A 363 8.00 15.73 18.75
N SER A 364 8.75 16.45 17.93
CA SER A 364 8.18 17.50 17.08
C SER A 364 8.71 17.39 15.68
N GLY A 365 7.95 17.84 14.71
CA GLY A 365 8.36 17.72 13.32
C GLY A 365 7.73 18.74 12.39
N LEU A 366 8.46 18.96 11.29
CA LEU A 366 8.04 19.75 10.14
C LEU A 366 8.24 18.90 8.90
N LEU A 367 7.18 18.76 8.09
CA LEU A 367 7.21 18.07 6.81
C LEU A 367 6.67 19.01 5.74
N GLY A 368 7.47 19.19 4.67
CA GLY A 368 7.08 19.98 3.52
C GLY A 368 7.21 19.17 2.25
N SER A 369 6.26 19.29 1.34
CA SER A 369 6.39 18.73 -0.01
C SER A 369 5.78 19.66 -1.05
N TRP A 370 6.36 19.67 -2.23
CA TRP A 370 5.87 20.38 -3.39
C TRP A 370 6.05 19.50 -4.63
N GLY A 371 4.97 19.35 -5.39
CA GLY A 371 4.97 18.55 -6.61
C GLY A 371 4.30 19.26 -7.76
N TRP A 372 4.75 18.92 -8.97
CA TRP A 372 4.14 19.37 -10.22
C TRP A 372 3.99 18.18 -11.16
N ILE A 373 2.84 18.15 -11.86
CA ILE A 373 2.48 17.09 -12.78
C ILE A 373 2.12 17.70 -14.12
N ASP A 374 2.76 17.25 -15.18
CA ASP A 374 2.32 17.49 -16.56
C ASP A 374 1.51 16.27 -16.99
N ARG A 375 0.18 16.43 -17.12
CA ARG A 375 -0.76 15.36 -17.47
C ARG A 375 -1.35 15.60 -18.83
N ARG A 376 -1.11 14.68 -19.74
CA ARG A 376 -1.66 14.66 -21.11
C ARG A 376 -2.58 13.48 -21.24
N THR A 377 -3.85 13.70 -21.62
CA THR A 377 -4.81 12.62 -21.76
C THR A 377 -5.13 12.40 -23.23
N HIS A 378 -4.92 11.17 -23.67
CA HIS A 378 -5.10 10.75 -25.06
C HIS A 378 -6.32 9.83 -25.20
N ILE A 379 -6.89 9.81 -26.39
CA ILE A 379 -7.86 8.77 -26.77
C ILE A 379 -7.11 7.43 -26.92
N ASN A 380 -7.67 6.38 -26.35
CA ASN A 380 -7.23 5.02 -26.58
C ASN A 380 -7.77 4.53 -27.92
N LYS A 381 -6.90 4.26 -28.87
CA LYS A 381 -7.23 3.59 -30.13
C LYS A 381 -6.42 2.30 -30.21
N ASP A 382 -7.09 1.17 -30.04
CA ASP A 382 -6.50 -0.17 -30.14
C ASP A 382 -5.29 -0.38 -29.21
N GLY A 383 -5.35 0.17 -28.01
CA GLY A 383 -4.27 0.09 -27.02
C GLY A 383 -3.16 1.14 -27.18
N LYS A 384 -3.30 2.05 -28.11
CA LYS A 384 -2.31 3.12 -28.35
C LYS A 384 -2.87 4.49 -28.05
N ALA A 385 -2.04 5.35 -27.46
CA ALA A 385 -2.34 6.77 -27.29
C ALA A 385 -2.44 7.42 -28.70
N SER A 386 -3.61 7.98 -28.98
CA SER A 386 -3.91 8.64 -30.23
C SER A 386 -4.05 10.16 -29.99
N PHE A 387 -5.19 10.72 -30.23
CA PHE A 387 -5.50 12.12 -30.10
C PHE A 387 -5.37 12.61 -28.66
N MET A 388 -4.60 13.64 -28.39
CA MET A 388 -4.63 14.34 -27.10
C MET A 388 -5.88 15.21 -27.01
N PHE A 389 -6.67 15.05 -25.96
CA PHE A 389 -7.90 15.82 -25.75
C PHE A 389 -7.95 16.58 -24.43
N ALA A 390 -6.97 16.38 -23.55
CA ALA A 390 -6.81 17.17 -22.34
C ALA A 390 -5.32 17.32 -22.00
N HIS A 391 -4.94 18.47 -21.49
CA HIS A 391 -3.59 18.75 -21.02
C HIS A 391 -3.69 19.64 -19.78
N ASP A 392 -3.31 19.10 -18.65
CA ASP A 392 -3.38 19.77 -17.35
C ASP A 392 -1.97 19.90 -16.74
N ARG A 393 -1.65 21.08 -16.23
CA ARG A 393 -0.53 21.30 -15.33
C ARG A 393 -1.06 21.41 -13.91
N LEU A 394 -0.63 20.46 -13.07
CA LEU A 394 -1.11 20.30 -11.71
C LEU A 394 0.01 20.60 -10.74
N GLN A 395 -0.29 21.35 -9.68
CA GLN A 395 0.68 21.67 -8.62
C GLN A 395 0.06 21.40 -7.25
N ALA A 396 0.76 20.65 -6.42
CA ALA A 396 0.38 20.36 -5.05
C ALA A 396 1.48 20.82 -4.10
N ALA A 397 1.09 21.43 -2.98
CA ALA A 397 2.01 21.77 -1.91
C ALA A 397 1.39 21.37 -0.58
N ASN A 398 2.20 20.81 0.31
CA ASN A 398 1.78 20.37 1.63
C ASN A 398 2.77 20.87 2.68
N LEU A 399 2.25 21.29 3.82
CA LEU A 399 3.01 21.61 5.00
C LEU A 399 2.32 20.96 6.19
N THR A 400 3.05 20.14 6.93
CA THR A 400 2.58 19.53 8.19
C THR A 400 3.55 19.89 9.30
N THR A 401 3.03 20.30 10.43
CA THR A 401 3.79 20.47 11.66
C THR A 401 3.11 19.73 12.79
N PHE A 402 3.87 19.16 13.70
CA PHE A 402 3.31 18.47 14.85
C PHE A 402 4.19 18.59 16.10
N VAL A 403 3.52 18.41 17.22
CA VAL A 403 4.13 18.24 18.55
C VAL A 403 3.42 17.08 19.25
N GLU A 404 4.19 16.08 19.67
CA GLU A 404 3.74 14.92 20.45
C GLU A 404 4.46 14.92 21.80
N VAL A 405 3.73 14.84 22.90
CA VAL A 405 4.25 14.75 24.26
C VAL A 405 3.76 13.47 24.89
N ASP A 406 4.67 12.59 25.28
CA ASP A 406 4.41 11.42 26.13
C ASP A 406 4.89 11.76 27.56
N TYR A 407 3.95 11.84 28.48
CA TYR A 407 4.21 12.14 29.89
C TYR A 407 3.93 10.91 30.77
N ALA A 408 4.96 10.38 31.42
CA ALA A 408 4.82 9.31 32.40
C ALA A 408 4.20 9.85 33.70
N LEU A 409 2.87 9.79 33.82
CA LEU A 409 2.13 10.20 35.04
C LEU A 409 2.51 9.33 36.22
N LYS A 410 2.69 8.02 35.97
CA LYS A 410 3.24 7.00 36.90
C LYS A 410 4.10 6.04 36.10
N ASP A 411 4.92 5.23 36.79
CA ASP A 411 5.81 4.24 36.14
C ASP A 411 5.13 3.35 35.07
N ARG A 412 3.81 3.15 35.19
CA ARG A 412 3.02 2.29 34.30
C ARG A 412 1.99 3.02 33.48
N LEU A 413 1.75 4.30 33.77
CA LEU A 413 0.70 5.07 33.14
C LEU A 413 1.31 6.27 32.42
N HIS A 414 1.14 6.31 31.12
CA HIS A 414 1.56 7.40 30.25
C HIS A 414 0.34 8.10 29.65
N VAL A 415 0.42 9.40 29.56
CA VAL A 415 -0.54 10.24 28.83
C VAL A 415 0.16 10.81 27.62
N VAL A 416 -0.44 10.62 26.44
CA VAL A 416 0.10 11.07 25.17
C VAL A 416 -0.80 12.17 24.62
N LEU A 417 -0.21 13.32 24.34
CA LEU A 417 -0.88 14.49 23.77
C LEU A 417 -0.22 14.84 22.46
N ASP A 418 -0.99 14.90 21.38
CA ASP A 418 -0.49 15.26 20.06
C ASP A 418 -1.33 16.35 19.46
N VAL A 419 -0.67 17.23 18.73
CA VAL A 419 -1.30 18.28 17.95
C VAL A 419 -0.62 18.33 16.58
N HIS A 420 -1.43 18.25 15.51
CA HIS A 420 -0.96 18.36 14.14
C HIS A 420 -1.67 19.50 13.42
N GLY A 421 -0.89 20.42 12.85
CA GLY A 421 -1.36 21.47 11.96
C GLY A 421 -0.98 21.11 10.52
N VAL A 422 -1.92 21.23 9.59
CA VAL A 422 -1.69 20.85 8.19
C VAL A 422 -2.28 21.87 7.25
N LEU A 423 -1.53 22.21 6.20
CA LEU A 423 -1.93 23.07 5.09
C LEU A 423 -1.65 22.35 3.78
N ASN A 424 -2.65 22.29 2.90
CA ASN A 424 -2.49 21.71 1.55
C ASN A 424 -3.01 22.70 0.51
N LYS A 425 -2.28 22.81 -0.59
CA LYS A 425 -2.69 23.57 -1.77
C LYS A 425 -2.80 22.62 -2.96
N ARG A 426 -3.83 22.81 -3.77
CA ARG A 426 -4.07 22.10 -5.04
C ARG A 426 -4.36 23.14 -6.09
N ASN A 427 -3.55 23.20 -7.13
CA ASN A 427 -3.71 24.10 -8.25
C ASN A 427 -3.72 23.28 -9.54
N SER A 428 -4.82 23.30 -10.25
CA SER A 428 -4.99 22.70 -11.57
C SER A 428 -5.12 23.82 -12.60
N ARG A 429 -4.36 23.73 -13.69
CA ARG A 429 -4.45 24.64 -14.83
C ARG A 429 -4.62 23.82 -16.09
N ASP A 430 -5.75 23.98 -16.75
CA ASP A 430 -5.98 23.49 -18.10
C ASP A 430 -5.13 24.30 -19.07
N VAL A 431 -4.24 23.64 -19.79
CA VAL A 431 -3.34 24.25 -20.77
C VAL A 431 -3.58 23.71 -22.19
N PHE A 432 -4.71 23.03 -22.40
CA PHE A 432 -5.12 22.62 -23.74
C PHE A 432 -5.36 23.83 -24.61
N SER A 433 -4.94 23.78 -25.88
CA SER A 433 -5.01 24.91 -26.80
C SER A 433 -6.42 25.44 -27.03
N ASP A 434 -7.42 24.56 -26.97
CA ASP A 434 -8.83 24.89 -26.96
C ASP A 434 -9.50 24.21 -25.76
N PRO A 435 -9.53 24.83 -24.59
CA PRO A 435 -10.08 24.25 -23.38
C PRO A 435 -11.60 24.05 -23.44
N SER A 436 -12.30 24.71 -24.36
CA SER A 436 -13.76 24.61 -24.53
C SER A 436 -14.17 23.45 -25.44
N LEU A 437 -13.30 23.01 -26.33
CA LEU A 437 -13.59 21.98 -27.33
C LEU A 437 -12.54 20.88 -27.32
N ARG A 438 -12.96 19.64 -27.02
CA ARG A 438 -12.06 18.50 -26.91
C ARG A 438 -12.54 17.34 -27.79
N PRO A 439 -11.67 16.73 -28.58
CA PRO A 439 -12.03 15.58 -29.40
C PRO A 439 -12.31 14.35 -28.55
N TRP A 440 -13.31 13.62 -28.91
CA TRP A 440 -13.67 12.33 -28.32
C TRP A 440 -14.00 11.31 -29.43
N TYR A 441 -13.42 10.12 -29.34
CA TYR A 441 -13.70 9.07 -30.30
C TYR A 441 -14.94 8.28 -29.89
N SER A 442 -15.94 8.22 -30.77
CA SER A 442 -17.11 7.37 -30.59
C SER A 442 -16.88 5.99 -31.21
N HIS A 443 -16.75 4.97 -30.38
CA HIS A 443 -16.68 3.58 -30.85
C HIS A 443 -17.93 3.13 -31.61
N MET A 444 -19.08 3.71 -31.32
CA MET A 444 -20.34 3.41 -32.00
C MET A 444 -20.37 3.87 -33.46
N SER A 445 -19.83 5.05 -33.72
CA SER A 445 -19.87 5.64 -35.08
C SER A 445 -18.54 5.53 -35.83
N GLY A 446 -17.48 5.04 -35.18
CA GLY A 446 -16.13 5.02 -35.72
C GLY A 446 -15.54 6.40 -36.02
N LYS A 447 -16.15 7.46 -35.51
CA LYS A 447 -15.79 8.86 -35.81
C LYS A 447 -15.37 9.59 -34.56
N TYR A 448 -14.49 10.57 -34.73
CA TYR A 448 -14.21 11.55 -33.69
C TYR A 448 -15.37 12.51 -33.52
N ARG A 449 -15.73 12.79 -32.27
CA ARG A 449 -16.66 13.84 -31.87
C ARG A 449 -15.94 14.81 -30.98
N TYR A 450 -16.54 15.95 -30.73
CA TYR A 450 -16.00 16.97 -29.85
C TYR A 450 -16.89 17.12 -28.61
N PHE A 451 -16.32 17.44 -27.49
CA PHE A 451 -17.07 17.77 -26.28
C PHE A 451 -16.51 19.06 -25.65
N TYR A 452 -17.40 19.82 -25.07
CA TYR A 452 -17.07 21.09 -24.45
C TYR A 452 -16.57 20.85 -23.01
N SER A 453 -15.59 21.65 -22.59
CA SER A 453 -15.10 21.70 -21.22
C SER A 453 -15.50 23.02 -20.58
N ASN A 454 -15.95 22.96 -19.33
CA ASN A 454 -16.20 24.17 -18.54
C ASN A 454 -14.92 24.74 -17.91
N ASN A 455 -13.75 24.26 -18.32
CA ASN A 455 -12.46 24.54 -17.73
C ASN A 455 -12.23 23.73 -16.42
N SER A 456 -11.30 22.81 -16.47
CA SER A 456 -10.86 22.04 -15.29
C SER A 456 -9.89 22.80 -14.38
N SER A 457 -9.60 24.06 -14.69
CA SER A 457 -8.73 24.91 -13.87
C SER A 457 -9.38 25.25 -12.54
N GLN A 458 -8.63 25.09 -11.46
CA GLN A 458 -9.09 25.46 -10.12
C GLN A 458 -7.95 25.64 -9.15
N ARG A 459 -8.21 26.39 -8.08
CA ARG A 459 -7.30 26.53 -6.93
C ARG A 459 -8.06 26.17 -5.67
N ARG A 460 -7.50 25.27 -4.87
CA ARG A 460 -8.08 24.81 -3.61
C ARG A 460 -7.04 24.87 -2.51
N GLN A 461 -7.50 25.19 -1.31
CA GLN A 461 -6.69 25.16 -0.09
C GLN A 461 -7.46 24.42 0.99
N TYR A 462 -6.76 23.55 1.70
CA TYR A 462 -7.31 22.78 2.80
C TYR A 462 -6.39 22.98 4.01
N ALA A 463 -7.00 23.28 5.14
CA ALA A 463 -6.30 23.38 6.41
C ALA A 463 -6.96 22.46 7.43
N ALA A 464 -6.17 21.85 8.31
CA ALA A 464 -6.69 21.01 9.38
C ALA A 464 -5.86 21.18 10.64
N PHE A 465 -6.58 21.08 11.77
CA PHE A 465 -6.05 20.97 13.11
C PHE A 465 -6.51 19.62 13.67
N ASN A 466 -5.57 18.73 13.98
CA ASN A 466 -5.85 17.36 14.36
C ASN A 466 -5.25 17.08 15.75
N PRO A 467 -6.00 17.29 16.83
CA PRO A 467 -5.59 16.92 18.16
C PRO A 467 -5.77 15.42 18.41
N ARG A 468 -4.92 14.84 19.24
CA ARG A 468 -5.06 13.51 19.81
C ARG A 468 -4.72 13.55 21.30
N ILE A 469 -5.54 12.89 22.09
CA ILE A 469 -5.24 12.57 23.49
C ILE A 469 -5.35 11.07 23.68
N GLY A 470 -4.36 10.48 24.31
CA GLY A 470 -4.34 9.05 24.55
C GLY A 470 -3.67 8.67 25.85
N MET A 471 -3.89 7.44 26.25
CA MET A 471 -3.30 6.84 27.46
C MET A 471 -2.72 5.47 27.11
N VAL A 472 -1.55 5.17 27.67
CA VAL A 472 -0.91 3.86 27.63
C VAL A 472 -0.69 3.36 29.04
N PHE A 473 -1.22 2.19 29.34
CA PHE A 473 -1.06 1.54 30.63
C PHE A 473 -0.28 0.23 30.47
N ASN A 474 0.92 0.16 31.07
CA ASN A 474 1.74 -1.05 31.13
C ASN A 474 1.21 -1.95 32.26
N ALA A 475 0.36 -2.93 31.91
CA ALA A 475 -0.44 -3.69 32.88
C ALA A 475 0.42 -4.48 33.88
N VAL A 476 1.60 -4.96 33.45
CA VAL A 476 2.51 -5.73 34.30
C VAL A 476 3.92 -5.15 34.23
N LYS A 477 4.51 -4.83 35.38
CA LYS A 477 5.88 -4.32 35.48
C LYS A 477 6.86 -5.35 34.85
N HIS A 478 7.75 -4.87 34.01
CA HIS A 478 8.74 -5.68 33.26
C HIS A 478 8.17 -6.73 32.29
N LYS A 479 6.87 -6.73 31.98
CA LYS A 479 6.27 -7.55 30.94
C LYS A 479 5.72 -6.67 29.82
N ASP A 480 5.73 -7.22 28.62
CA ASP A 480 5.30 -6.57 27.40
C ASP A 480 3.76 -6.70 27.23
N ILE A 481 3.00 -6.07 28.14
CA ILE A 481 1.53 -6.08 28.12
C ILE A 481 1.05 -4.64 28.29
N GLN A 482 0.44 -4.12 27.23
CA GLN A 482 -0.07 -2.75 27.19
C GLN A 482 -1.57 -2.72 26.92
N LEU A 483 -2.25 -1.84 27.64
CA LEU A 483 -3.59 -1.35 27.32
C LEU A 483 -3.44 0.08 26.83
N PHE A 484 -4.24 0.46 25.84
CA PHE A 484 -4.25 1.83 25.33
C PHE A 484 -5.67 2.28 25.03
N ALA A 485 -5.87 3.58 25.09
CA ALA A 485 -7.08 4.24 24.61
C ALA A 485 -6.69 5.62 24.06
N ASN A 486 -7.39 6.08 23.02
CA ASN A 486 -7.24 7.43 22.51
C ASN A 486 -8.53 7.95 21.90
N ILE A 487 -8.64 9.28 21.85
CA ILE A 487 -9.55 10.00 20.97
C ILE A 487 -8.72 10.92 20.11
N SER A 488 -9.00 10.92 18.79
CA SER A 488 -8.15 11.59 17.81
C SER A 488 -8.97 12.14 16.67
N ARG A 489 -8.47 13.21 16.06
CA ARG A 489 -9.01 13.74 14.80
C ARG A 489 -8.00 13.49 13.68
N SER A 490 -8.50 13.11 12.51
CA SER A 490 -7.72 12.96 11.30
C SER A 490 -8.45 13.56 10.10
N TYR A 491 -7.74 13.77 9.01
CA TYR A 491 -8.33 14.32 7.81
C TYR A 491 -7.63 13.85 6.54
N GLU A 492 -8.30 14.00 5.40
CA GLU A 492 -7.77 13.69 4.09
C GLU A 492 -8.28 14.69 3.05
N PRO A 493 -7.40 15.40 2.33
CA PRO A 493 -7.80 16.28 1.25
C PRO A 493 -8.07 15.47 -0.03
N PRO A 494 -8.89 15.97 -0.96
CA PRO A 494 -9.04 15.37 -2.29
C PRO A 494 -7.73 15.34 -3.07
N THR A 495 -7.57 14.33 -3.93
CA THR A 495 -6.55 14.24 -4.96
C THR A 495 -6.98 14.98 -6.23
N PHE A 496 -6.08 15.19 -7.20
CA PHE A 496 -6.46 15.84 -8.46
C PHE A 496 -7.48 15.05 -9.26
N ASP A 497 -7.47 13.72 -9.19
CA ASP A 497 -8.41 12.88 -9.94
C ASP A 497 -9.86 13.02 -9.44
N GLU A 498 -10.03 13.39 -8.18
CA GLU A 498 -11.35 13.60 -7.54
C GLU A 498 -11.88 15.00 -7.80
N LEU A 499 -10.99 15.95 -8.09
CA LEU A 499 -11.35 17.35 -8.34
C LEU A 499 -11.87 17.62 -9.77
N VAL A 500 -11.90 16.62 -10.64
CA VAL A 500 -12.39 16.74 -12.01
C VAL A 500 -13.50 15.73 -12.28
N GLY A 501 -14.66 16.22 -12.67
CA GLY A 501 -15.80 15.43 -13.12
C GLY A 501 -15.94 15.40 -14.64
N THR A 502 -16.62 14.37 -15.13
CA THR A 502 -16.99 14.20 -16.53
C THR A 502 -18.49 14.03 -16.62
N GLU A 503 -19.15 14.83 -17.44
CA GLU A 503 -20.59 14.75 -17.71
C GLU A 503 -20.84 14.56 -19.19
N VAL A 504 -21.73 13.62 -19.52
CA VAL A 504 -22.29 13.45 -20.86
C VAL A 504 -23.68 14.06 -20.88
N THR A 505 -23.86 15.16 -21.61
CA THR A 505 -25.16 15.82 -21.68
C THR A 505 -26.14 15.02 -22.51
N SER A 506 -27.29 14.75 -21.96
CA SER A 506 -28.59 14.24 -22.41
C SER A 506 -28.73 13.25 -23.59
N ASN A 507 -27.75 13.01 -24.41
CA ASN A 507 -27.81 11.96 -25.42
C ASN A 507 -26.41 11.36 -25.65
N ILE A 508 -26.23 10.15 -25.21
CA ILE A 508 -24.96 9.38 -25.32
C ILE A 508 -24.38 9.35 -26.76
N ASN A 509 -25.24 9.47 -27.76
CA ASN A 509 -24.85 9.34 -29.16
C ASN A 509 -24.60 10.69 -29.87
N THR A 510 -25.04 11.80 -29.32
CA THR A 510 -25.05 13.07 -30.03
C THR A 510 -24.48 14.26 -29.24
N SER A 511 -24.38 14.17 -27.94
CA SER A 511 -23.94 15.29 -27.10
C SER A 511 -22.48 15.21 -26.67
N PRO A 512 -21.74 16.33 -26.68
CA PRO A 512 -20.37 16.38 -26.22
C PRO A 512 -20.28 16.16 -24.70
N LYS A 513 -19.21 15.51 -24.25
CA LYS A 513 -18.88 15.38 -22.83
C LYS A 513 -18.37 16.71 -22.29
N LYS A 514 -18.80 17.05 -21.09
CA LYS A 514 -18.24 18.17 -20.32
C LYS A 514 -17.22 17.68 -19.31
N LEU A 515 -16.06 18.32 -19.26
CA LEU A 515 -15.14 18.24 -18.14
C LEU A 515 -15.35 19.47 -17.27
N PHE A 516 -15.45 19.29 -15.96
CA PHE A 516 -15.69 20.38 -15.02
C PHE A 516 -14.94 20.19 -13.72
N SER A 517 -14.61 21.30 -13.07
CA SER A 517 -14.00 21.28 -11.75
C SER A 517 -15.06 21.02 -10.68
N ILE A 518 -14.71 20.19 -9.71
CA ILE A 518 -15.58 19.83 -8.58
C ILE A 518 -15.07 20.51 -7.31
N GLY A 519 -15.99 21.17 -6.59
CA GLY A 519 -15.72 21.76 -5.28
C GLY A 519 -15.91 20.73 -4.18
N LEU A 520 -14.84 20.04 -3.78
CA LEU A 520 -14.88 19.07 -2.69
C LEU A 520 -14.36 19.67 -1.40
N GLU A 521 -15.01 19.31 -0.30
CA GLU A 521 -14.52 19.50 1.06
C GLU A 521 -13.52 18.38 1.42
N LYS A 522 -12.65 18.67 2.37
CA LYS A 522 -11.79 17.65 2.97
C LYS A 522 -12.61 16.65 3.77
N GLN A 523 -12.30 15.38 3.67
CA GLN A 523 -12.85 14.35 4.53
C GLN A 523 -12.20 14.44 5.92
N THR A 524 -12.99 14.30 6.99
CA THR A 524 -12.48 14.34 8.37
C THR A 524 -13.07 13.19 9.17
N ALA A 525 -12.31 12.68 10.13
CA ALA A 525 -12.79 11.67 11.07
C ALA A 525 -12.41 12.03 12.50
N THR A 526 -13.36 11.82 13.43
CA THR A 526 -13.09 11.76 14.86
C THR A 526 -13.19 10.30 15.28
N THR A 527 -12.11 9.76 15.85
CA THR A 527 -12.00 8.34 16.16
C THR A 527 -11.74 8.13 17.65
N PHE A 528 -12.55 7.31 18.29
CA PHE A 528 -12.25 6.68 19.56
C PHE A 528 -11.65 5.30 19.32
N GLU A 529 -10.54 5.00 19.97
CA GLU A 529 -9.84 3.71 19.85
C GLU A 529 -9.45 3.21 21.24
N VAL A 530 -9.67 1.91 21.48
CA VAL A 530 -9.23 1.21 22.68
C VAL A 530 -8.68 -0.15 22.31
N GLY A 531 -7.65 -0.60 22.99
CA GLY A 531 -7.06 -1.88 22.69
C GLY A 531 -6.01 -2.38 23.66
N SER A 532 -5.47 -3.53 23.30
CA SER A 532 -4.39 -4.19 24.01
C SER A 532 -3.38 -4.75 23.03
N LYS A 533 -2.11 -4.57 23.30
CA LYS A 533 -1.02 -5.20 22.57
C LYS A 533 0.00 -5.76 23.55
N GLY A 534 0.58 -6.90 23.22
CA GLY A 534 1.54 -7.47 24.15
C GLY A 534 2.10 -8.82 23.75
N ARG A 535 2.99 -9.28 24.61
CA ARG A 535 3.61 -10.60 24.52
C ARG A 535 3.72 -11.23 25.92
N LEU A 536 3.26 -12.46 26.01
CA LEU A 536 3.37 -13.27 27.21
C LEU A 536 3.89 -14.66 26.84
N ARG A 537 5.13 -14.95 27.21
CA ARG A 537 5.82 -16.19 26.82
C ARG A 537 5.78 -16.37 25.29
N GLN A 538 5.13 -17.42 24.79
CA GLN A 538 5.01 -17.77 23.37
C GLN A 538 3.80 -17.15 22.68
N LEU A 539 2.93 -16.45 23.42
CA LEU A 539 1.75 -15.77 22.90
C LEU A 539 2.01 -14.28 22.70
N SER A 540 1.72 -13.75 21.53
CA SER A 540 1.64 -12.31 21.26
C SER A 540 0.28 -11.96 20.66
N TRP A 541 -0.19 -10.74 20.96
CA TRP A 541 -1.47 -10.25 20.47
C TRP A 541 -1.44 -8.77 20.17
N ASN A 542 -2.35 -8.36 19.30
CA ASN A 542 -2.70 -6.97 19.02
C ASN A 542 -4.21 -6.93 18.76
N VAL A 543 -4.94 -6.32 19.69
CA VAL A 543 -6.41 -6.23 19.63
C VAL A 543 -6.79 -4.77 19.75
N ALA A 544 -7.62 -4.27 18.85
CA ALA A 544 -8.13 -2.92 18.88
C ALA A 544 -9.60 -2.86 18.45
N TYR A 545 -10.38 -2.12 19.20
CA TYR A 545 -11.70 -1.65 18.78
C TYR A 545 -11.61 -0.17 18.44
N TYR A 546 -12.23 0.24 17.34
CA TYR A 546 -12.35 1.64 16.95
C TYR A 546 -13.76 2.02 16.54
N HIS A 547 -14.08 3.28 16.75
CA HIS A 547 -15.35 3.90 16.38
C HIS A 547 -15.05 5.29 15.82
N SER A 548 -15.31 5.49 14.53
CA SER A 548 -14.99 6.72 13.80
C SER A 548 -16.25 7.35 13.25
N TRP A 549 -16.47 8.61 13.59
CA TRP A 549 -17.45 9.49 12.97
C TRP A 549 -16.76 10.22 11.83
N VAL A 550 -17.17 9.93 10.60
CA VAL A 550 -16.58 10.48 9.39
C VAL A 550 -17.53 11.51 8.78
N ASN A 551 -16.99 12.68 8.46
CA ASN A 551 -17.74 13.76 7.81
C ASN A 551 -17.16 14.04 6.44
N HIS A 552 -18.02 14.39 5.48
CA HIS A 552 -17.67 14.71 4.10
C HIS A 552 -16.89 13.56 3.43
N GLU A 553 -17.36 12.32 3.61
CA GLU A 553 -16.71 11.18 2.99
C GLU A 553 -16.70 11.32 1.47
N ILE A 554 -15.51 11.17 0.89
CA ILE A 554 -15.30 11.38 -0.54
C ILE A 554 -15.65 10.08 -1.27
N LEU A 555 -16.73 10.11 -2.07
CA LEU A 555 -17.25 8.97 -2.81
C LEU A 555 -17.24 9.23 -4.31
N GLU A 556 -16.86 8.24 -5.11
CA GLU A 556 -17.03 8.27 -6.56
C GLU A 556 -18.47 7.86 -6.91
N VAL A 557 -19.19 8.76 -7.57
CA VAL A 557 -20.57 8.55 -8.05
C VAL A 557 -20.55 8.36 -9.55
N LYS A 558 -21.17 7.29 -10.02
CA LYS A 558 -21.29 6.97 -11.45
C LYS A 558 -22.76 6.79 -11.79
N ASP A 559 -23.26 7.68 -12.62
CA ASP A 559 -24.56 7.52 -13.26
C ASP A 559 -24.32 6.97 -14.68
N TYR A 560 -24.50 5.68 -14.86
CA TYR A 560 -24.31 5.03 -16.16
C TYR A 560 -25.39 5.44 -17.16
N VAL A 561 -26.58 5.83 -16.70
CA VAL A 561 -27.69 6.27 -17.55
C VAL A 561 -27.38 7.64 -18.17
N ARG A 562 -26.85 8.55 -17.35
CA ARG A 562 -26.48 9.90 -17.78
C ARG A 562 -25.04 10.01 -18.25
N GLY A 563 -24.23 8.92 -18.09
CA GLY A 563 -22.80 8.94 -18.37
C GLY A 563 -22.03 9.89 -17.44
N LEU A 564 -22.57 10.16 -16.26
CA LEU A 564 -21.97 11.02 -15.27
C LEU A 564 -20.94 10.24 -14.46
N LYS A 565 -19.72 10.78 -14.37
CA LYS A 565 -18.72 10.37 -13.40
C LYS A 565 -18.27 11.60 -12.64
N ARG A 566 -18.49 11.62 -11.34
CA ARG A 566 -18.04 12.69 -10.45
C ARG A 566 -17.71 12.15 -9.07
N THR A 567 -17.04 12.95 -8.30
CA THR A 567 -16.80 12.69 -6.88
C THR A 567 -17.66 13.63 -6.05
N GLU A 568 -18.24 13.13 -4.98
CA GLU A 568 -19.09 13.88 -4.06
C GLU A 568 -18.63 13.69 -2.62
N ASN A 569 -18.93 14.67 -1.78
CA ASN A 569 -18.84 14.53 -0.33
C ASN A 569 -20.16 13.98 0.22
N TYR A 570 -20.13 12.80 0.84
CA TYR A 570 -21.28 12.32 1.59
C TYR A 570 -21.24 12.90 3.00
N PRO A 571 -22.38 13.40 3.53
CA PRO A 571 -22.36 14.18 4.78
C PRO A 571 -21.76 13.44 5.96
N HIS A 572 -22.26 12.24 6.27
CA HIS A 572 -21.88 11.49 7.45
C HIS A 572 -21.82 9.99 7.20
N THR A 573 -20.76 9.35 7.67
CA THR A 573 -20.65 7.88 7.75
C THR A 573 -20.10 7.48 9.11
N LEU A 574 -20.35 6.24 9.48
CA LEU A 574 -19.90 5.64 10.73
C LEU A 574 -19.06 4.41 10.44
N HIS A 575 -17.81 4.41 10.89
CA HIS A 575 -16.89 3.28 10.74
C HIS A 575 -16.59 2.67 12.10
N GLN A 576 -17.04 1.45 12.33
CA GLN A 576 -16.78 0.67 13.53
C GLN A 576 -16.02 -0.60 13.15
N GLY A 577 -15.02 -0.96 13.93
CA GLY A 577 -14.30 -2.20 13.68
C GLY A 577 -13.64 -2.79 14.91
N LEU A 578 -13.46 -4.10 14.85
CA LEU A 578 -12.68 -4.89 15.80
C LEU A 578 -11.57 -5.60 15.04
N GLU A 579 -10.35 -5.34 15.40
CA GLU A 579 -9.14 -5.90 14.81
C GLU A 579 -8.46 -6.81 15.83
N ILE A 580 -8.27 -8.09 15.48
CA ILE A 580 -7.63 -9.08 16.35
C ILE A 580 -6.48 -9.74 15.59
N GLY A 581 -5.27 -9.62 16.11
CA GLY A 581 -4.11 -10.37 15.66
C GLY A 581 -3.54 -11.19 16.80
N ILE A 582 -3.32 -12.48 16.57
CA ILE A 582 -2.77 -13.40 17.56
C ILE A 582 -1.65 -14.21 16.90
N GLN A 583 -0.56 -14.41 17.63
CA GLN A 583 0.48 -15.33 17.24
C GLN A 583 0.89 -16.17 18.46
N ALA A 584 0.84 -17.49 18.32
CA ALA A 584 1.21 -18.44 19.38
C ALA A 584 2.23 -19.45 18.85
N ALA A 585 3.34 -19.62 19.56
CA ALA A 585 4.37 -20.59 19.21
C ALA A 585 4.41 -21.75 20.21
N SER A 586 4.64 -22.98 19.75
CA SER A 586 4.93 -24.11 20.64
C SER A 586 6.35 -24.05 21.15
N LYS A 587 6.64 -24.78 22.22
CA LYS A 587 8.03 -25.08 22.59
C LYS A 587 8.62 -26.10 21.59
N PRO A 588 9.92 -26.02 21.27
CA PRO A 588 10.54 -26.93 20.29
C PRO A 588 10.71 -28.35 20.81
N HIS A 589 10.63 -28.54 22.11
CA HIS A 589 10.78 -29.86 22.75
C HIS A 589 9.48 -30.30 23.42
N PHE A 590 9.10 -31.54 23.18
CA PHE A 590 7.96 -32.19 23.80
C PHE A 590 8.39 -33.58 24.26
N PHE A 591 8.16 -33.89 25.54
CA PHE A 591 8.65 -35.12 26.20
C PHE A 591 10.14 -35.44 25.90
N GLY A 592 11.02 -34.43 25.99
CA GLY A 592 12.46 -34.58 25.76
C GLY A 592 12.88 -34.72 24.30
N ARG A 593 11.96 -34.86 23.35
CA ARG A 593 12.24 -34.98 21.92
C ARG A 593 12.11 -33.62 21.25
N ASN A 594 13.03 -33.28 20.34
CA ASN A 594 12.91 -32.11 19.48
C ASN A 594 11.89 -32.40 18.36
N ILE A 595 10.69 -31.85 18.51
CA ILE A 595 9.61 -31.97 17.52
C ILE A 595 9.50 -30.74 16.61
N GLY A 596 10.43 -29.77 16.75
CA GLY A 596 10.34 -28.49 16.07
C GLY A 596 9.33 -27.53 16.71
N THR A 597 9.20 -26.33 16.11
CA THR A 597 8.31 -25.28 16.58
C THR A 597 7.14 -25.12 15.63
N PHE A 598 5.94 -25.20 16.15
CA PHE A 598 4.71 -24.80 15.47
C PHE A 598 4.36 -23.37 15.85
N THR A 599 4.03 -22.54 14.87
CA THR A 599 3.59 -21.15 15.10
C THR A 599 2.23 -20.97 14.44
N LEU A 600 1.20 -20.73 15.23
CA LEU A 600 -0.12 -20.34 14.76
C LEU A 600 -0.17 -18.81 14.68
N GLY A 601 -0.45 -18.26 13.51
CA GLY A 601 -0.80 -16.86 13.30
C GLY A 601 -2.25 -16.76 12.88
N ALA A 602 -3.01 -15.83 13.45
CA ALA A 602 -4.40 -15.60 13.09
C ALA A 602 -4.75 -14.11 13.17
N VAL A 603 -5.48 -13.64 12.19
CA VAL A 603 -6.05 -12.29 12.13
C VAL A 603 -7.54 -12.40 11.85
N TYR A 604 -8.30 -11.64 12.62
CA TYR A 604 -9.73 -11.45 12.39
C TYR A 604 -10.06 -9.98 12.41
N ASP A 605 -10.72 -9.51 11.34
CA ASP A 605 -11.20 -8.15 11.20
C ASP A 605 -12.73 -8.16 11.06
N TYR A 606 -13.40 -7.43 11.95
CA TYR A 606 -14.82 -7.11 11.85
C TYR A 606 -14.97 -5.64 11.48
N SER A 607 -15.79 -5.35 10.46
CA SER A 607 -16.07 -3.99 9.99
C SER A 607 -17.57 -3.76 9.83
N ARG A 608 -18.05 -2.71 10.46
CA ARG A 608 -19.43 -2.21 10.30
C ARG A 608 -19.38 -0.74 9.89
N PHE A 609 -19.41 -0.50 8.57
CA PHE A 609 -19.34 0.82 7.98
C PHE A 609 -20.66 1.14 7.33
N ILE A 610 -21.33 2.19 7.79
CA ILE A 610 -22.69 2.53 7.39
C ILE A 610 -22.81 4.03 7.11
N PHE A 611 -23.67 4.34 6.17
CA PHE A 611 -24.11 5.70 5.90
C PHE A 611 -25.04 6.19 7.00
N LYS A 612 -24.97 7.49 7.31
CA LYS A 612 -25.82 8.19 8.29
C LYS A 612 -26.47 9.41 7.64
N GLY A 613 -27.80 9.36 7.55
CA GLY A 613 -28.58 10.36 6.82
C GLY A 613 -28.40 10.29 5.29
N GLY A 614 -29.14 11.10 4.57
CA GLY A 614 -29.03 11.21 3.12
C GLY A 614 -29.57 9.98 2.36
N LYS A 615 -29.17 9.88 1.08
CA LYS A 615 -29.69 8.90 0.11
C LYS A 615 -29.46 7.44 0.51
N TYR A 616 -28.35 7.13 1.19
CA TYR A 616 -27.95 5.76 1.55
C TYR A 616 -28.07 5.48 3.04
N ASP A 617 -28.89 6.23 3.77
CA ASP A 617 -29.02 6.05 5.24
C ASP A 617 -29.24 4.60 5.65
N GLY A 618 -28.47 4.13 6.63
CA GLY A 618 -28.50 2.77 7.14
C GLY A 618 -27.87 1.70 6.25
N LYS A 619 -27.51 2.01 4.99
CA LYS A 619 -26.82 1.10 4.08
C LYS A 619 -25.36 0.94 4.46
N TYR A 620 -24.76 -0.20 4.11
CA TYR A 620 -23.33 -0.45 4.26
C TYR A 620 -22.54 0.26 3.16
N LEU A 621 -21.38 0.83 3.50
CA LEU A 621 -20.43 1.29 2.50
C LEU A 621 -19.99 0.10 1.65
N ALA A 622 -20.06 0.27 0.34
CA ALA A 622 -19.63 -0.73 -0.61
C ALA A 622 -18.11 -0.97 -0.52
N GLY A 623 -17.70 -2.20 -0.78
CA GLY A 623 -16.29 -2.53 -0.85
C GLY A 623 -15.64 -3.00 0.44
N ILE A 624 -16.35 -2.99 1.56
CA ILE A 624 -15.83 -3.37 2.87
C ILE A 624 -16.41 -4.72 3.29
N PRO A 625 -15.60 -5.78 3.45
CA PRO A 625 -16.09 -7.04 3.99
C PRO A 625 -16.43 -6.89 5.49
N LYS A 626 -17.59 -7.39 5.88
CA LYS A 626 -18.01 -7.35 7.29
C LYS A 626 -17.12 -8.23 8.18
N HIS A 627 -16.67 -9.36 7.66
CA HIS A 627 -15.77 -10.29 8.35
C HIS A 627 -14.65 -10.70 7.40
N TYR A 628 -13.42 -10.67 7.89
CA TYR A 628 -12.24 -11.09 7.14
C TYR A 628 -11.29 -11.85 8.07
N VAL A 629 -10.82 -13.00 7.64
CA VAL A 629 -9.95 -13.88 8.44
C VAL A 629 -8.74 -14.29 7.61
N ASN A 630 -7.56 -14.15 8.18
CA ASN A 630 -6.35 -14.81 7.71
C ASN A 630 -5.75 -15.65 8.84
N ALA A 631 -5.35 -16.87 8.54
CA ALA A 631 -4.66 -17.73 9.49
C ALA A 631 -3.50 -18.45 8.82
N SER A 632 -2.46 -18.77 9.57
CA SER A 632 -1.39 -19.66 9.14
C SER A 632 -0.94 -20.56 10.29
N LEU A 633 -0.57 -21.78 9.94
CA LEU A 633 0.18 -22.69 10.81
C LEU A 633 1.53 -22.92 10.15
N ASP A 634 2.57 -22.38 10.77
CA ASP A 634 3.95 -22.49 10.31
C ASP A 634 4.68 -23.52 11.18
N TYR A 635 5.46 -24.39 10.56
CA TYR A 635 6.31 -25.38 11.21
C TYR A 635 7.77 -25.15 10.88
N ARG A 636 8.66 -25.26 11.87
CA ARG A 636 10.11 -25.19 11.69
C ARG A 636 10.80 -26.23 12.57
N HIS A 637 11.69 -27.01 11.95
CA HIS A 637 12.52 -27.99 12.63
C HIS A 637 14.01 -27.60 12.58
N SER A 638 14.78 -28.03 13.58
CA SER A 638 16.22 -27.76 13.66
C SER A 638 17.05 -28.43 12.56
N SER A 639 16.49 -29.45 11.87
CA SER A 639 17.11 -30.04 10.67
C SER A 639 17.17 -29.13 9.46
N GLY A 640 16.50 -27.97 9.50
CA GLY A 640 16.32 -27.06 8.37
C GLY A 640 14.99 -27.20 7.65
N PHE A 641 14.20 -28.26 7.93
CA PHE A 641 12.87 -28.42 7.35
C PHE A 641 11.90 -27.38 7.90
N ASN A 642 11.10 -26.78 7.01
CA ASN A 642 10.02 -25.86 7.37
C ASN A 642 8.81 -26.08 6.45
N GLY A 643 7.64 -25.76 6.97
CA GLY A 643 6.38 -25.86 6.23
C GLY A 643 5.38 -24.82 6.72
N SER A 644 4.40 -24.52 5.90
CA SER A 644 3.31 -23.59 6.24
C SER A 644 2.03 -23.98 5.53
N VAL A 645 0.91 -23.87 6.25
CA VAL A 645 -0.43 -23.92 5.67
C VAL A 645 -1.12 -22.61 6.02
N ALA A 646 -1.73 -21.96 5.07
CA ALA A 646 -2.40 -20.68 5.26
C ALA A 646 -3.81 -20.68 4.68
N LEU A 647 -4.71 -19.99 5.37
CA LEU A 647 -6.11 -19.80 5.02
C LEU A 647 -6.41 -18.31 4.89
N GLU A 648 -7.06 -17.94 3.80
CA GLU A 648 -7.80 -16.68 3.65
C GLU A 648 -9.29 -17.01 3.59
N LEU A 649 -10.09 -16.38 4.44
CA LEU A 649 -11.52 -16.65 4.55
C LEU A 649 -12.30 -15.35 4.62
N LYS A 650 -13.28 -15.21 3.73
CA LYS A 650 -14.31 -14.18 3.76
C LYS A 650 -15.68 -14.88 3.91
N PRO A 651 -16.20 -15.02 5.15
CA PRO A 651 -17.35 -15.90 5.41
C PRO A 651 -18.68 -15.32 4.96
N GLY A 652 -18.78 -14.03 4.68
CA GLY A 652 -20.02 -13.35 4.30
C GLY A 652 -19.97 -12.69 2.92
N LYS A 653 -21.15 -12.28 2.44
CA LYS A 653 -21.28 -11.45 1.23
C LYS A 653 -20.81 -10.04 1.52
N THR A 654 -20.13 -9.39 0.54
CA THR A 654 -19.68 -7.99 0.63
C THR A 654 -20.46 -7.16 -0.38
N PRO A 655 -21.15 -6.08 0.02
CA PRO A 655 -21.81 -5.19 -0.93
C PRO A 655 -20.78 -4.50 -1.82
N ILE A 656 -21.04 -4.41 -3.12
CA ILE A 656 -20.18 -3.75 -4.09
C ILE A 656 -20.79 -2.47 -4.65
N ASP A 657 -22.02 -2.16 -4.25
CA ASP A 657 -22.70 -0.89 -4.51
C ASP A 657 -23.27 -0.31 -3.21
N HIS A 658 -23.43 1.03 -3.15
CA HIS A 658 -23.90 1.72 -1.96
C HIS A 658 -25.39 1.50 -1.67
N THR A 659 -26.18 1.10 -2.68
CA THR A 659 -27.58 0.66 -2.49
C THR A 659 -27.69 -0.73 -1.90
N ASN A 660 -26.57 -1.47 -1.81
CA ASN A 660 -26.49 -2.85 -1.31
C ASN A 660 -27.37 -3.84 -2.08
N THR A 661 -27.38 -3.72 -3.40
CA THR A 661 -28.15 -4.58 -4.29
C THR A 661 -27.33 -5.69 -4.91
N MET A 662 -26.01 -5.47 -5.09
CA MET A 662 -25.08 -6.45 -5.63
C MET A 662 -23.98 -6.80 -4.62
N PHE A 663 -23.60 -8.07 -4.58
CA PHE A 663 -22.67 -8.58 -3.57
C PHE A 663 -21.59 -9.47 -4.16
N GLN A 664 -20.37 -9.31 -3.69
CA GLN A 664 -19.33 -10.31 -3.85
C GLN A 664 -19.67 -11.54 -2.97
N PRO A 665 -19.65 -12.76 -3.51
CA PRO A 665 -19.87 -13.97 -2.74
C PRO A 665 -18.78 -14.23 -1.69
N ALA A 666 -19.13 -15.02 -0.66
CA ALA A 666 -18.18 -15.58 0.30
C ALA A 666 -17.17 -16.52 -0.38
N TYR A 667 -15.95 -16.58 0.14
CA TYR A 667 -14.94 -17.51 -0.34
C TYR A 667 -13.93 -17.89 0.76
N HIS A 668 -13.21 -18.98 0.49
CA HIS A 668 -12.00 -19.36 1.24
C HIS A 668 -10.93 -19.89 0.29
N VAL A 669 -9.69 -19.62 0.61
CA VAL A 669 -8.52 -20.04 -0.19
C VAL A 669 -7.46 -20.61 0.73
N TRP A 670 -6.97 -21.80 0.39
CA TRP A 670 -5.90 -22.47 1.11
C TRP A 670 -4.61 -22.45 0.31
N ASN A 671 -3.50 -22.16 0.99
CA ASN A 671 -2.15 -22.18 0.43
C ASN A 671 -1.26 -23.08 1.30
N ALA A 672 -0.27 -23.74 0.71
CA ALA A 672 0.72 -24.51 1.44
C ALA A 672 2.12 -24.28 0.89
N ARG A 673 3.10 -24.37 1.76
CA ARG A 673 4.51 -24.23 1.44
C ARG A 673 5.34 -25.24 2.21
N LEU A 674 6.36 -25.78 1.54
CA LEU A 674 7.39 -26.59 2.12
C LEU A 674 8.74 -25.97 1.78
N GLY A 675 9.68 -26.03 2.69
CA GLY A 675 11.02 -25.51 2.48
C GLY A 675 12.07 -26.30 3.23
N TYR A 676 13.30 -26.20 2.78
CA TYR A 676 14.44 -26.82 3.42
C TYR A 676 15.67 -25.92 3.35
N GLN A 677 16.32 -25.76 4.49
CA GLN A 677 17.59 -25.04 4.61
C GLN A 677 18.73 -26.02 4.60
N LEU A 678 19.53 -26.02 3.52
CA LEU A 678 20.73 -26.83 3.33
C LEU A 678 21.94 -26.08 3.90
N GLY A 679 22.36 -26.48 5.08
CA GLY A 679 23.44 -25.81 5.80
C GLY A 679 23.10 -24.34 6.12
N LYS A 680 24.10 -23.45 5.96
CA LYS A 680 23.94 -22.01 6.25
C LYS A 680 23.69 -21.15 4.98
N HIS A 681 23.88 -21.73 3.82
CA HIS A 681 24.04 -21.01 2.56
C HIS A 681 22.87 -21.16 1.62
N ILE A 682 22.17 -22.28 1.63
CA ILE A 682 21.15 -22.58 0.63
C ILE A 682 19.79 -22.78 1.30
N ASN A 683 18.79 -22.09 0.79
CA ASN A 683 17.39 -22.32 1.10
C ASN A 683 16.65 -22.70 -0.19
N VAL A 684 15.84 -23.75 -0.12
CA VAL A 684 14.93 -24.15 -1.20
C VAL A 684 13.50 -24.17 -0.67
N TYR A 685 12.54 -23.85 -1.52
CA TYR A 685 11.13 -23.98 -1.17
C TYR A 685 10.28 -24.31 -2.38
N ALA A 686 9.12 -24.90 -2.10
CA ALA A 686 7.99 -25.04 -3.03
C ALA A 686 6.72 -24.54 -2.35
N GLU A 687 5.90 -23.77 -3.08
CA GLU A 687 4.67 -23.17 -2.60
C GLU A 687 3.53 -23.43 -3.57
N MET A 688 2.36 -23.85 -3.07
CA MET A 688 1.14 -23.99 -3.84
C MET A 688 0.12 -23.02 -3.30
N LYS A 689 -0.39 -22.13 -4.16
CA LYS A 689 -1.47 -21.20 -3.86
C LYS A 689 -2.79 -21.72 -4.42
N ASN A 690 -3.90 -21.44 -3.72
CA ASN A 690 -5.25 -21.89 -4.05
C ASN A 690 -5.31 -23.41 -4.32
N ILE A 691 -4.92 -24.21 -3.32
CA ILE A 691 -4.79 -25.69 -3.43
C ILE A 691 -6.08 -26.34 -3.97
N ALA A 692 -7.24 -25.88 -3.51
CA ALA A 692 -8.54 -26.40 -3.92
C ALA A 692 -8.99 -25.92 -5.31
N ASN A 693 -8.20 -25.11 -6.01
CA ASN A 693 -8.53 -24.48 -7.28
C ASN A 693 -9.90 -23.76 -7.25
N ARG A 694 -10.20 -23.07 -6.16
CA ARG A 694 -11.47 -22.36 -5.97
C ARG A 694 -11.60 -21.22 -6.97
N ARG A 695 -12.74 -21.13 -7.66
CA ARG A 695 -13.11 -19.95 -8.45
C ARG A 695 -13.76 -18.94 -7.50
N TYR A 696 -13.26 -17.71 -7.47
CA TYR A 696 -13.72 -16.65 -6.58
C TYR A 696 -13.38 -15.28 -7.14
N ALA A 697 -14.11 -14.27 -6.69
CA ALA A 697 -13.75 -12.89 -6.95
C ALA A 697 -12.77 -12.41 -5.87
N SER A 698 -11.53 -12.05 -6.22
CA SER A 698 -10.55 -11.47 -5.29
C SER A 698 -10.89 -10.02 -4.96
N SER A 699 -11.43 -9.29 -5.95
CA SER A 699 -11.80 -7.89 -5.86
C SER A 699 -12.99 -7.59 -6.77
N TYR A 700 -13.37 -6.33 -6.88
CA TYR A 700 -14.53 -5.87 -7.64
C TYR A 700 -14.40 -4.38 -7.97
N ILE A 701 -15.23 -3.89 -8.87
CA ILE A 701 -15.43 -2.45 -9.09
C ILE A 701 -16.52 -1.98 -8.16
N VAL A 702 -16.23 -0.99 -7.32
CA VAL A 702 -17.22 -0.37 -6.43
C VAL A 702 -18.05 0.63 -7.23
N SER A 703 -19.35 0.64 -7.01
CA SER A 703 -20.28 1.60 -7.59
C SER A 703 -21.13 2.27 -6.52
N ASP A 704 -21.71 3.42 -6.83
CA ASP A 704 -22.73 4.04 -5.99
C ASP A 704 -24.06 3.30 -6.13
N GLU A 705 -24.51 3.10 -7.37
CA GLU A 705 -25.71 2.36 -7.72
C GLU A 705 -25.44 1.51 -8.96
N ILE A 706 -26.07 0.34 -9.00
CA ILE A 706 -26.06 -0.52 -10.18
C ILE A 706 -27.41 -0.38 -10.85
N HIS A 707 -27.48 0.53 -11.84
CA HIS A 707 -28.67 0.72 -12.65
C HIS A 707 -28.67 -0.23 -13.85
N GLN A 708 -29.84 -0.74 -14.16
CA GLN A 708 -30.07 -1.28 -15.49
C GLN A 708 -29.97 -0.14 -16.50
N PRO A 709 -29.30 -0.30 -17.64
CA PRO A 709 -29.27 0.71 -18.67
C PRO A 709 -30.71 1.09 -19.08
N ALA A 710 -30.98 2.40 -19.16
CA ALA A 710 -32.31 2.91 -19.51
C ALA A 710 -32.71 2.59 -20.97
N ILE A 711 -31.81 2.03 -21.76
CA ILE A 711 -32.12 1.49 -23.08
C ILE A 711 -32.63 0.07 -22.84
N PRO A 712 -33.90 -0.23 -23.18
CA PRO A 712 -34.42 -1.58 -23.08
C PRO A 712 -33.75 -2.44 -24.18
N PHE A 713 -32.53 -2.90 -23.91
CA PHE A 713 -32.02 -4.02 -24.66
C PHE A 713 -32.71 -5.26 -24.12
N PRO A 714 -33.47 -5.98 -24.93
CA PRO A 714 -34.04 -7.23 -24.50
C PRO A 714 -32.88 -8.13 -24.04
N ASN A 715 -32.89 -8.57 -22.80
CA ASN A 715 -31.91 -9.42 -22.14
C ASN A 715 -30.75 -8.75 -21.37
N PHE A 716 -30.72 -7.46 -21.16
CA PHE A 716 -29.71 -6.83 -20.29
C PHE A 716 -30.18 -6.82 -18.83
N THR A 717 -29.69 -7.73 -18.01
CA THR A 717 -29.95 -7.75 -16.57
C THR A 717 -28.79 -7.13 -15.78
N ALA A 718 -29.03 -6.67 -14.57
CA ALA A 718 -27.96 -6.15 -13.67
C ALA A 718 -26.84 -7.18 -13.46
N HIS A 719 -27.11 -8.48 -13.61
CA HIS A 719 -26.14 -9.56 -13.50
C HIS A 719 -25.18 -9.65 -14.69
N GLN A 720 -25.47 -8.99 -15.81
CA GLN A 720 -24.60 -8.95 -16.99
C GLN A 720 -23.56 -7.82 -16.92
N LEU A 721 -23.66 -6.94 -15.92
CA LEU A 721 -22.66 -5.91 -15.70
C LEU A 721 -21.38 -6.50 -15.11
N THR A 722 -20.24 -6.09 -15.66
CA THR A 722 -18.92 -6.62 -15.30
C THR A 722 -18.36 -5.86 -14.09
N PHE A 723 -18.39 -6.47 -12.91
CA PHE A 723 -17.91 -5.85 -11.67
C PHE A 723 -16.88 -6.70 -10.91
N PHE A 724 -16.81 -8.01 -11.19
CA PHE A 724 -16.01 -8.94 -10.40
C PHE A 724 -14.64 -9.17 -11.01
N ILE A 725 -13.60 -9.04 -10.21
CA ILE A 725 -12.22 -9.37 -10.60
C ILE A 725 -11.92 -10.79 -10.15
N PRO A 726 -11.64 -11.73 -11.07
CA PRO A 726 -11.29 -13.10 -10.73
C PRO A 726 -10.01 -13.17 -9.87
N GLY A 727 -10.06 -13.99 -8.82
CA GLY A 727 -8.89 -14.33 -8.02
C GLY A 727 -8.01 -15.37 -8.72
N PRO A 728 -6.70 -15.43 -8.36
CA PRO A 728 -5.77 -16.40 -8.95
C PRO A 728 -6.25 -17.83 -8.77
N VAL A 729 -6.18 -18.61 -9.83
CA VAL A 729 -6.44 -20.06 -9.83
C VAL A 729 -5.24 -20.80 -9.20
N ARG A 730 -5.32 -22.14 -9.07
CA ARG A 730 -4.20 -22.93 -8.53
C ARG A 730 -2.90 -22.61 -9.24
N SER A 731 -1.86 -22.35 -8.45
CA SER A 731 -0.52 -22.05 -8.96
C SER A 731 0.55 -22.66 -8.06
N VAL A 732 1.67 -23.03 -8.64
CA VAL A 732 2.83 -23.60 -7.95
C VAL A 732 4.04 -22.75 -8.26
N TYR A 733 4.83 -22.49 -7.23
CA TYR A 733 6.08 -21.74 -7.30
C TYR A 733 7.18 -22.53 -6.58
N ALA A 734 8.40 -22.40 -7.06
CA ALA A 734 9.59 -22.93 -6.41
C ALA A 734 10.70 -21.87 -6.43
N GLY A 735 11.55 -21.90 -5.44
CA GLY A 735 12.67 -20.96 -5.36
C GLY A 735 13.87 -21.52 -4.61
N LEU A 736 15.01 -20.96 -4.96
CA LEU A 736 16.31 -21.25 -4.35
C LEU A 736 16.96 -19.92 -3.97
N THR A 737 17.43 -19.82 -2.73
CA THR A 737 18.25 -18.69 -2.26
C THR A 737 19.63 -19.21 -1.89
N TRP A 738 20.65 -18.60 -2.47
CA TRP A 738 22.04 -18.85 -2.11
C TRP A 738 22.66 -17.62 -1.46
N ARG A 739 23.35 -17.81 -0.33
CA ARG A 739 23.98 -16.77 0.49
C ARG A 739 25.44 -17.09 0.75
N TRP A 740 26.30 -16.06 0.71
CA TRP A 740 27.73 -16.19 1.07
C TRP A 740 28.28 -14.96 1.79
#